data_572a7dc7e383eb53593ed90355e5dab5
#
_entry.id   572a7dc7e383eb53593ed90355e5dab5
#
_cell.length_a   1.000
_cell.length_b   1.000
_cell.length_c   1.000
_cell.angle_alpha   90.00
_cell.angle_beta   90.00
_cell.angle_gamma   90.00
#
_symmetry.space_group_name_H-M   'P 1'
#
loop_
_entity.id
_entity.type
_entity.pdbx_description
1 polymer ?
#
loop_
_entity_poly.entity_id
_entity_poly.type
_entity_poly.pdbx_seq_one_letter_code
_entity_poly.pdbx_strand_id
1 'polypeptide(L)'
;MEEVLIAVAAKSLVEGFIKNYALPKLSKLAHSISKEGKANLSLNSNAFIAYYKRAYNNYSIINTLAFKERVKKLKDIYIPLTIYPVDNKKEKKLTKIEGYPKELLDKYSRILITDTAGMGKSTLMKRMFLDVIDGQFGIPIFIELRRLNENNDILNEVAIQLGGLNDGFDKEILETLFVDGEFIFFFDGYDEISSSNKAFVTRNIQDFVAKASNNKYILTSRPEEELACFGEFQEFRIRELKKVESYDLLRKYDISGKTSRLLISKLETGNYSMINEFLKNPLLVSLLFAAFDFKQTIPLKKHIFYRQVFDAYFDSHDLSKGDSYVHEKKSNLDLDDFDKVMRKIGYECLRKQKIEFEKDELLNIIDSAKSGFSNLNFASTSLLGDLLKAVPLFCQDGMYYKWVHKSLQEYFAAEFIYKDSKNNQDAILTTLYKSKKIDLYINLLDLYFDIDPVGFQKNIVKPLLESYVEYYEKFYFHSDVISSEAVNLRLTITYCNRVLVGFIDNKKDQTRENFDYIYDQAYRYLGSIPNSAIFLNNGSFLAFMPKNQDRIIRLLGNRVPSLFVKVDSKERCSKHNIAFEKCYELEGMKDFSDNPVFFTELNQLLSSHRLRCYLDINRVKAYLAEINAMLENSYTSEGLLGGL
;
A
#
# COMPACT_ATOMS: atom_id res chain seq x y z
N MET A 1 14.46 11.39 -31.48
CA MET A 1 15.48 10.42 -31.93
C MET A 1 15.69 9.29 -30.90
N GLU A 2 15.85 9.57 -29.63
CA GLU A 2 16.00 8.51 -28.59
C GLU A 2 14.79 7.57 -28.50
N GLU A 3 13.56 8.08 -28.57
CA GLU A 3 12.34 7.24 -28.53
C GLU A 3 12.26 6.28 -29.73
N VAL A 4 12.67 6.72 -30.91
CA VAL A 4 12.70 5.88 -32.13
C VAL A 4 13.77 4.80 -32.01
N LEU A 5 14.94 5.12 -31.47
CA LEU A 5 16.02 4.17 -31.20
C LEU A 5 15.63 3.14 -30.13
N ILE A 6 14.89 3.58 -29.09
CA ILE A 6 14.35 2.70 -28.04
C ILE A 6 13.36 1.72 -28.66
N ALA A 7 12.43 2.20 -29.47
CA ALA A 7 11.42 1.36 -30.11
C ALA A 7 12.03 0.34 -31.10
N VAL A 8 13.09 0.72 -31.83
CA VAL A 8 13.78 -0.17 -32.76
C VAL A 8 14.57 -1.26 -32.05
N ALA A 9 15.30 -0.91 -30.96
CA ALA A 9 16.06 -1.88 -30.17
C ALA A 9 15.12 -2.86 -29.42
N ALA A 10 14.05 -2.35 -28.84
CA ALA A 10 13.01 -3.15 -28.20
C ALA A 10 12.35 -4.13 -29.18
N LYS A 11 12.09 -3.67 -30.42
CA LYS A 11 11.49 -4.49 -31.49
C LYS A 11 12.36 -5.71 -31.80
N SER A 12 13.66 -5.52 -31.99
CA SER A 12 14.60 -6.62 -32.34
C SER A 12 14.73 -7.64 -31.21
N LEU A 13 14.82 -7.18 -29.94
CA LEU A 13 14.89 -8.05 -28.74
C LEU A 13 13.63 -8.88 -28.58
N VAL A 14 12.46 -8.24 -28.67
CA VAL A 14 11.15 -8.91 -28.53
C VAL A 14 10.95 -9.91 -29.69
N GLU A 15 11.30 -9.56 -30.93
CA GLU A 15 11.19 -10.49 -32.05
C GLU A 15 12.13 -11.70 -31.89
N GLY A 16 13.35 -11.48 -31.39
CA GLY A 16 14.29 -12.55 -31.06
C GLY A 16 13.75 -13.49 -29.99
N PHE A 17 13.24 -12.93 -28.87
CA PHE A 17 12.60 -13.70 -27.81
C PHE A 17 11.43 -14.54 -28.34
N ILE A 18 10.54 -13.94 -29.11
CA ILE A 18 9.35 -14.62 -29.59
C ILE A 18 9.72 -15.75 -30.56
N LYS A 19 10.53 -15.46 -31.59
CA LYS A 19 10.90 -16.44 -32.64
C LYS A 19 11.76 -17.58 -32.10
N ASN A 20 12.72 -17.26 -31.24
CA ASN A 20 13.74 -18.23 -30.82
C ASN A 20 13.39 -18.94 -29.51
N TYR A 21 12.47 -18.40 -28.70
CA TYR A 21 12.16 -18.94 -27.39
C TYR A 21 10.66 -19.20 -27.17
N ALA A 22 9.80 -18.18 -27.24
CA ALA A 22 8.40 -18.31 -26.85
C ALA A 22 7.60 -19.19 -27.83
N LEU A 23 7.67 -18.94 -29.15
CA LEU A 23 6.93 -19.72 -30.14
C LEU A 23 7.34 -21.20 -30.19
N PRO A 24 8.62 -21.58 -30.17
CA PRO A 24 9.00 -22.99 -30.11
C PRO A 24 8.45 -23.69 -28.87
N LYS A 25 8.42 -23.03 -27.70
CA LYS A 25 7.83 -23.57 -26.47
C LYS A 25 6.32 -23.69 -26.58
N LEU A 26 5.64 -22.65 -26.99
CA LEU A 26 4.19 -22.66 -27.22
C LEU A 26 3.77 -23.73 -28.22
N SER A 27 4.55 -23.93 -29.29
CA SER A 27 4.30 -24.99 -30.26
C SER A 27 4.47 -26.38 -29.69
N LYS A 28 5.43 -26.59 -28.77
CA LYS A 28 5.57 -27.88 -28.04
C LYS A 28 4.39 -28.13 -27.12
N LEU A 29 3.96 -27.12 -26.35
CA LEU A 29 2.79 -27.20 -25.47
C LEU A 29 1.51 -27.45 -26.27
N ALA A 30 1.40 -26.90 -27.47
CA ALA A 30 0.26 -27.14 -28.38
C ALA A 30 0.18 -28.56 -28.95
N HIS A 31 1.16 -29.43 -28.69
CA HIS A 31 1.07 -30.84 -29.11
C HIS A 31 -0.05 -31.61 -28.40
N SER A 32 -0.49 -31.17 -27.25
CA SER A 32 -1.66 -31.69 -26.53
C SER A 32 -3.00 -31.19 -27.09
N ILE A 33 -3.00 -30.15 -27.92
CA ILE A 33 -4.20 -29.54 -28.52
C ILE A 33 -4.59 -30.28 -29.81
N SER A 34 -5.88 -30.26 -30.16
CA SER A 34 -6.41 -30.80 -31.42
C SER A 34 -5.73 -30.21 -32.65
N LYS A 35 -5.89 -30.88 -33.85
CA LYS A 35 -5.36 -30.33 -35.10
C LYS A 35 -5.87 -28.92 -35.41
N GLU A 36 -7.12 -28.62 -35.06
CA GLU A 36 -7.72 -27.28 -35.19
C GLU A 36 -7.09 -26.27 -34.23
N GLY A 37 -6.82 -26.65 -32.98
CA GLY A 37 -6.12 -25.81 -32.02
C GLY A 37 -4.69 -25.48 -32.46
N LYS A 38 -3.98 -26.41 -33.09
CA LYS A 38 -2.65 -26.16 -33.66
C LYS A 38 -2.67 -25.17 -34.82
N ALA A 39 -3.66 -25.28 -35.71
CA ALA A 39 -3.85 -24.32 -36.81
C ALA A 39 -4.17 -22.92 -36.21
N ASN A 40 -5.05 -22.84 -35.25
CA ASN A 40 -5.38 -21.59 -34.54
C ASN A 40 -4.17 -20.98 -33.80
N LEU A 41 -3.31 -21.77 -33.18
CA LEU A 41 -2.10 -21.26 -32.50
C LEU A 41 -1.09 -20.69 -33.52
N SER A 42 -0.95 -21.35 -34.66
CA SER A 42 -0.07 -20.84 -35.75
C SER A 42 -0.62 -19.54 -36.37
N LEU A 43 -1.92 -19.41 -36.53
CA LEU A 43 -2.59 -18.19 -36.94
C LEU A 43 -2.50 -17.07 -35.92
N ASN A 44 -2.53 -17.44 -34.62
CA ASN A 44 -2.49 -16.49 -33.49
C ASN A 44 -1.07 -16.16 -32.99
N SER A 45 -0.02 -16.69 -33.61
CA SER A 45 1.37 -16.33 -33.26
C SER A 45 1.61 -14.81 -33.35
N ASN A 46 0.93 -14.11 -34.24
CA ASN A 46 0.97 -12.65 -34.33
C ASN A 46 0.37 -11.94 -33.09
N ALA A 47 -0.59 -12.56 -32.40
CA ALA A 47 -1.19 -12.03 -31.19
C ALA A 47 -0.15 -11.95 -30.05
N PHE A 48 0.61 -13.02 -29.84
CA PHE A 48 1.72 -13.01 -28.86
C PHE A 48 2.80 -12.00 -29.26
N ILE A 49 3.15 -11.89 -30.53
CA ILE A 49 4.09 -10.88 -31.01
C ILE A 49 3.58 -9.47 -30.69
N ALA A 50 2.32 -9.20 -30.97
CA ALA A 50 1.71 -7.90 -30.71
C ALA A 50 1.64 -7.60 -29.21
N TYR A 51 1.27 -8.58 -28.36
CA TYR A 51 1.26 -8.46 -26.92
C TYR A 51 2.64 -8.11 -26.38
N TYR A 52 3.67 -8.89 -26.67
CA TYR A 52 5.01 -8.64 -26.12
C TYR A 52 5.60 -7.32 -26.61
N LYS A 53 5.33 -6.91 -27.86
CA LYS A 53 5.75 -5.58 -28.35
C LYS A 53 5.09 -4.46 -27.54
N ARG A 54 3.79 -4.54 -27.30
CA ARG A 54 3.07 -3.55 -26.49
C ARG A 54 3.57 -3.57 -25.04
N ALA A 55 3.63 -4.74 -24.42
CA ALA A 55 4.02 -4.90 -23.02
C ALA A 55 5.47 -4.43 -22.79
N TYR A 56 6.41 -4.86 -23.64
CA TYR A 56 7.81 -4.45 -23.53
C TYR A 56 7.97 -2.93 -23.69
N ASN A 57 7.31 -2.32 -24.67
CA ASN A 57 7.34 -0.88 -24.85
C ASN A 57 6.77 -0.14 -23.63
N ASN A 58 5.60 -0.57 -23.15
CA ASN A 58 4.94 0.07 -22.00
C ASN A 58 5.75 -0.08 -20.71
N TYR A 59 6.34 -1.25 -20.46
CA TYR A 59 7.05 -1.51 -19.20
C TYR A 59 8.51 -1.07 -19.23
N SER A 60 9.11 -0.92 -20.42
CA SER A 60 10.49 -0.39 -20.55
C SER A 60 10.60 1.09 -20.24
N ILE A 61 9.48 1.78 -20.23
CA ILE A 61 9.38 3.21 -19.99
C ILE A 61 8.82 3.42 -18.59
N ILE A 62 9.40 4.34 -17.87
CA ILE A 62 8.88 4.78 -16.58
C ILE A 62 8.65 6.29 -16.60
N ASN A 63 7.43 6.68 -16.29
CA ASN A 63 7.08 8.04 -15.95
C ASN A 63 7.15 8.18 -14.44
N THR A 64 8.10 8.94 -13.93
CA THR A 64 8.18 9.29 -12.52
C THR A 64 7.90 10.76 -12.34
N LEU A 65 7.42 11.11 -11.15
CA LEU A 65 7.20 12.50 -10.76
C LEU A 65 8.48 13.36 -10.84
N ALA A 66 9.65 12.72 -10.81
CA ALA A 66 10.94 13.39 -10.94
C ALA A 66 11.28 13.80 -12.39
N PHE A 67 10.55 13.28 -13.41
CA PHE A 67 10.85 13.56 -14.83
C PHE A 67 9.60 14.07 -15.53
N LYS A 68 9.50 15.37 -15.70
CA LYS A 68 8.35 16.02 -16.32
C LYS A 68 8.36 15.97 -17.84
N GLU A 69 9.53 15.93 -18.46
CA GLU A 69 9.68 16.18 -19.91
C GLU A 69 10.40 15.06 -20.68
N ARG A 70 10.96 14.06 -20.02
CA ARG A 70 11.72 13.00 -20.70
C ARG A 70 11.29 11.63 -20.25
N VAL A 71 10.83 10.87 -21.20
CA VAL A 71 10.64 9.43 -21.07
C VAL A 71 11.98 8.78 -20.69
N LYS A 72 12.03 8.10 -19.56
CA LYS A 72 13.23 7.40 -19.09
C LYS A 72 13.05 5.89 -19.22
N LYS A 73 14.13 5.20 -19.60
CA LYS A 73 14.14 3.75 -19.57
C LYS A 73 14.16 3.26 -18.13
N LEU A 74 13.30 2.31 -17.83
CA LEU A 74 13.24 1.69 -16.51
C LEU A 74 14.62 1.15 -16.08
N LYS A 75 15.37 0.53 -17.00
CA LYS A 75 16.72 -0.01 -16.74
C LYS A 75 17.71 1.04 -16.26
N ASP A 76 17.60 2.28 -16.75
CA ASP A 76 18.58 3.35 -16.45
C ASP A 76 18.36 3.92 -15.05
N ILE A 77 17.10 3.97 -14.58
CA ILE A 77 16.75 4.55 -13.28
C ILE A 77 16.46 3.51 -12.21
N TYR A 78 16.28 2.25 -12.57
CA TYR A 78 16.05 1.19 -11.59
C TYR A 78 17.26 1.03 -10.66
N ILE A 79 16.99 1.01 -9.37
CA ILE A 79 17.93 0.55 -8.35
C ILE A 79 17.46 -0.81 -7.84
N PRO A 80 18.37 -1.77 -7.66
CA PRO A 80 18.01 -3.09 -7.18
C PRO A 80 17.40 -3.04 -5.77
N LEU A 81 16.16 -3.49 -5.65
CA LEU A 81 15.48 -3.60 -4.36
C LEU A 81 15.94 -4.87 -3.63
N THR A 82 15.95 -4.82 -2.32
CA THR A 82 16.29 -5.96 -1.48
C THR A 82 15.03 -6.50 -0.83
N ILE A 83 14.75 -7.81 -0.99
CA ILE A 83 13.64 -8.49 -0.34
C ILE A 83 14.13 -9.46 0.73
N TYR A 84 13.28 -9.79 1.67
CA TYR A 84 13.54 -10.77 2.72
C TYR A 84 12.28 -11.57 3.05
N PRO A 85 12.41 -12.88 3.37
CA PRO A 85 11.28 -13.71 3.74
C PRO A 85 10.72 -13.28 5.10
N VAL A 86 9.39 -13.35 5.22
CA VAL A 86 8.68 -12.96 6.45
C VAL A 86 8.83 -14.02 7.55
N ASP A 87 8.90 -15.30 7.18
CA ASP A 87 8.82 -16.45 8.10
C ASP A 87 10.12 -16.80 8.82
N ASN A 88 11.28 -16.30 8.38
CA ASN A 88 12.56 -16.68 8.94
C ASN A 88 13.00 -15.78 10.10
N LYS A 89 12.73 -16.20 11.35
CA LYS A 89 13.13 -15.48 12.57
C LYS A 89 14.63 -15.52 12.87
N LYS A 90 15.39 -16.48 12.32
CA LYS A 90 16.81 -16.69 12.70
C LYS A 90 17.83 -16.06 11.76
N GLU A 91 17.55 -16.05 10.45
CA GLU A 91 18.42 -15.37 9.47
C GLU A 91 17.53 -14.75 8.39
N LYS A 92 17.41 -13.42 8.40
CA LYS A 92 16.81 -12.69 7.27
C LYS A 92 17.79 -12.80 6.09
N LYS A 93 17.68 -13.84 5.32
CA LYS A 93 18.44 -13.95 4.06
C LYS A 93 17.95 -12.83 3.14
N LEU A 94 18.75 -11.77 3.07
CA LEU A 94 18.50 -10.64 2.19
C LEU A 94 18.81 -11.04 0.75
N THR A 95 17.85 -10.88 -0.15
CA THR A 95 18.02 -11.15 -1.58
C THR A 95 17.89 -9.83 -2.34
N LYS A 96 18.95 -9.43 -3.02
CA LYS A 96 18.95 -8.24 -3.87
C LYS A 96 18.41 -8.62 -5.25
N ILE A 97 17.40 -7.90 -5.71
CA ILE A 97 16.71 -8.17 -6.97
C ILE A 97 17.18 -7.18 -8.03
N GLU A 98 18.08 -7.62 -8.88
CA GLU A 98 18.60 -6.84 -10.02
C GLU A 98 17.74 -7.01 -11.28
N GLY A 99 17.09 -8.16 -11.41
CA GLY A 99 16.22 -8.59 -12.49
C GLY A 99 15.37 -9.78 -12.06
N TYR A 100 15.12 -10.73 -12.94
CA TYR A 100 14.35 -11.93 -12.61
C TYR A 100 15.14 -12.87 -11.69
N PRO A 101 14.66 -13.15 -10.46
CA PRO A 101 15.39 -13.93 -9.47
C PRO A 101 15.17 -15.45 -9.70
N LYS A 102 15.79 -16.01 -10.74
CA LYS A 102 15.59 -17.40 -11.16
C LYS A 102 15.73 -18.39 -10.01
N GLU A 103 16.84 -18.32 -9.25
CA GLU A 103 17.09 -19.24 -8.13
C GLU A 103 16.01 -19.19 -7.05
N LEU A 104 15.46 -18.00 -6.80
CA LEU A 104 14.39 -17.80 -5.83
C LEU A 104 13.09 -18.46 -6.31
N LEU A 105 12.76 -18.33 -7.60
CA LEU A 105 11.55 -18.88 -8.21
C LEU A 105 11.70 -20.37 -8.57
N ASP A 106 12.91 -20.87 -8.67
CA ASP A 106 13.16 -22.32 -8.75
C ASP A 106 12.98 -22.97 -7.38
N LYS A 107 13.25 -22.24 -6.29
CA LYS A 107 13.01 -22.71 -4.92
C LYS A 107 11.54 -22.56 -4.49
N TYR A 108 10.93 -21.43 -4.82
CA TYR A 108 9.55 -21.10 -4.45
C TYR A 108 8.80 -20.76 -5.73
N SER A 109 8.04 -21.70 -6.28
CA SER A 109 7.26 -21.47 -7.50
C SER A 109 6.20 -20.37 -7.36
N ARG A 110 5.85 -20.01 -6.13
CA ARG A 110 4.84 -19.01 -5.79
C ARG A 110 5.39 -18.05 -4.75
N ILE A 111 5.54 -16.78 -5.12
CA ILE A 111 6.02 -15.72 -4.23
C ILE A 111 4.98 -14.59 -4.12
N LEU A 112 4.79 -14.13 -2.88
CA LEU A 112 3.99 -12.95 -2.54
C LEU A 112 4.93 -11.87 -2.04
N ILE A 113 4.92 -10.70 -2.68
CA ILE A 113 5.73 -9.55 -2.26
C ILE A 113 4.79 -8.51 -1.65
N THR A 114 4.88 -8.34 -0.33
CA THR A 114 4.06 -7.38 0.41
C THR A 114 4.89 -6.21 0.89
N ASP A 115 4.35 -5.00 0.78
CA ASP A 115 4.88 -3.81 1.46
C ASP A 115 3.93 -2.61 1.33
N THR A 116 4.27 -1.53 2.04
CA THR A 116 3.55 -0.26 1.97
C THR A 116 3.60 0.38 0.58
N ALA A 117 2.78 1.42 0.38
CA ALA A 117 2.76 2.18 -0.86
C ALA A 117 4.13 2.83 -1.17
N GLY A 118 4.47 2.90 -2.46
CA GLY A 118 5.69 3.61 -2.91
C GLY A 118 7.00 2.84 -2.77
N MET A 119 6.99 1.62 -2.22
CA MET A 119 8.19 0.77 -2.07
C MET A 119 8.70 0.19 -3.39
N GLY A 120 8.00 0.43 -4.49
CA GLY A 120 8.47 0.05 -5.83
C GLY A 120 8.02 -1.34 -6.29
N LYS A 121 6.98 -1.94 -5.70
CA LYS A 121 6.46 -3.28 -6.07
C LYS A 121 6.19 -3.42 -7.56
N SER A 122 5.34 -2.56 -8.12
CA SER A 122 5.00 -2.60 -9.57
C SER A 122 6.21 -2.32 -10.47
N THR A 123 7.13 -1.45 -10.02
CA THR A 123 8.39 -1.19 -10.73
C THR A 123 9.29 -2.43 -10.75
N LEU A 124 9.37 -3.13 -9.63
CA LEU A 124 10.07 -4.41 -9.50
C LEU A 124 9.45 -5.47 -10.41
N MET A 125 8.11 -5.58 -10.43
CA MET A 125 7.39 -6.52 -11.31
C MET A 125 7.69 -6.24 -12.78
N LYS A 126 7.60 -4.98 -13.21
CA LYS A 126 7.94 -4.58 -14.59
C LYS A 126 9.40 -4.88 -14.93
N ARG A 127 10.33 -4.62 -13.99
CA ARG A 127 11.75 -4.94 -14.19
C ARG A 127 11.98 -6.43 -14.37
N MET A 128 11.37 -7.27 -13.53
CA MET A 128 11.45 -8.73 -13.65
C MET A 128 10.83 -9.23 -14.96
N PHE A 129 9.68 -8.69 -15.35
CA PHE A 129 9.01 -9.04 -16.61
C PHE A 129 9.93 -8.80 -17.82
N LEU A 130 10.55 -7.62 -17.89
CA LEU A 130 11.51 -7.28 -18.96
C LEU A 130 12.72 -8.22 -18.95
N ASP A 131 13.22 -8.56 -17.77
CA ASP A 131 14.38 -9.42 -17.63
C ASP A 131 14.08 -10.88 -18.01
N VAL A 132 12.84 -11.34 -17.78
CA VAL A 132 12.38 -12.65 -18.28
C VAL A 132 12.44 -12.72 -19.81
N ILE A 133 12.04 -11.65 -20.51
CA ILE A 133 12.12 -11.57 -21.96
C ILE A 133 13.58 -11.52 -22.42
N ASP A 134 14.38 -10.64 -21.81
CA ASP A 134 15.79 -10.46 -22.19
C ASP A 134 16.64 -11.70 -21.94
N GLY A 135 16.40 -12.40 -20.83
CA GLY A 135 17.13 -13.61 -20.41
C GLY A 135 16.50 -14.93 -20.86
N GLN A 136 15.34 -14.90 -21.49
CA GLN A 136 14.61 -16.08 -21.97
C GLN A 136 14.35 -17.11 -20.84
N PHE A 137 13.90 -16.62 -19.66
CA PHE A 137 13.70 -17.46 -18.48
C PHE A 137 12.35 -18.19 -18.46
N GLY A 138 11.39 -17.80 -19.28
CA GLY A 138 10.04 -18.34 -19.35
C GLY A 138 9.15 -17.48 -20.24
N ILE A 139 7.85 -17.75 -20.24
CA ILE A 139 6.84 -17.00 -20.99
C ILE A 139 6.10 -16.08 -20.02
N PRO A 140 6.43 -14.77 -19.93
CA PRO A 140 5.86 -13.89 -18.93
C PRO A 140 4.47 -13.39 -19.31
N ILE A 141 3.51 -13.42 -18.37
CA ILE A 141 2.19 -12.81 -18.49
C ILE A 141 2.02 -11.83 -17.34
N PHE A 142 1.65 -10.59 -17.63
CA PHE A 142 1.45 -9.54 -16.64
C PHE A 142 -0.02 -9.17 -16.54
N ILE A 143 -0.56 -9.27 -15.31
CA ILE A 143 -1.97 -9.02 -15.03
C ILE A 143 -2.07 -8.00 -13.90
N GLU A 144 -2.69 -6.86 -14.19
CA GLU A 144 -3.07 -5.88 -13.18
C GLU A 144 -4.39 -6.32 -12.54
N LEU A 145 -4.33 -6.82 -11.30
CA LEU A 145 -5.47 -7.47 -10.64
C LEU A 145 -6.70 -6.55 -10.47
N ARG A 146 -6.50 -5.23 -10.44
CA ARG A 146 -7.59 -4.25 -10.39
C ARG A 146 -8.52 -4.29 -11.61
N ARG A 147 -8.10 -4.90 -12.73
CA ARG A 147 -8.91 -5.05 -13.95
C ARG A 147 -9.88 -6.23 -13.88
N LEU A 148 -9.66 -7.12 -12.90
CA LEU A 148 -10.48 -8.31 -12.75
C LEU A 148 -11.79 -8.01 -12.01
N ASN A 149 -12.86 -8.61 -12.48
CA ASN A 149 -14.21 -8.54 -11.90
C ASN A 149 -15.03 -9.76 -12.34
N GLU A 150 -16.27 -9.84 -11.91
CA GLU A 150 -17.16 -10.98 -12.23
C GLU A 150 -17.35 -11.23 -13.73
N ASN A 151 -17.20 -10.21 -14.57
CA ASN A 151 -17.30 -10.30 -16.02
C ASN A 151 -15.92 -10.45 -16.71
N ASN A 152 -14.83 -10.26 -15.98
CA ASN A 152 -13.47 -10.30 -16.51
C ASN A 152 -12.54 -11.07 -15.55
N ASP A 153 -12.50 -12.38 -15.68
CA ASP A 153 -11.59 -13.27 -14.96
C ASP A 153 -10.16 -13.26 -15.56
N ILE A 154 -9.24 -14.01 -14.95
CA ILE A 154 -7.85 -14.10 -15.41
C ILE A 154 -7.74 -14.56 -16.87
N LEU A 155 -8.51 -15.55 -17.28
CA LEU A 155 -8.47 -16.07 -18.65
C LEU A 155 -9.01 -15.05 -19.66
N ASN A 156 -10.09 -14.36 -19.29
CA ASN A 156 -10.64 -13.26 -20.08
C ASN A 156 -9.62 -12.13 -20.26
N GLU A 157 -9.01 -11.69 -19.16
CA GLU A 157 -8.02 -10.60 -19.20
C GLU A 157 -6.84 -10.96 -20.11
N VAL A 158 -6.32 -12.18 -20.02
CA VAL A 158 -5.24 -12.63 -20.90
C VAL A 158 -5.72 -12.73 -22.35
N ALA A 159 -6.92 -13.26 -22.60
CA ALA A 159 -7.50 -13.33 -23.93
C ALA A 159 -7.67 -11.93 -24.55
N ILE A 160 -8.12 -10.95 -23.77
CA ILE A 160 -8.21 -9.53 -24.19
C ILE A 160 -6.82 -8.94 -24.49
N GLN A 161 -5.84 -9.20 -23.62
CA GLN A 161 -4.49 -8.67 -23.81
C GLN A 161 -3.79 -9.26 -25.04
N LEU A 162 -4.01 -10.53 -25.33
CA LEU A 162 -3.48 -11.21 -26.52
C LEU A 162 -4.28 -10.86 -27.76
N GLY A 163 -5.59 -10.69 -27.63
CA GLY A 163 -6.48 -10.34 -28.74
C GLY A 163 -6.15 -8.98 -29.37
N GLY A 164 -6.60 -8.80 -30.60
CA GLY A 164 -6.62 -7.51 -31.28
C GLY A 164 -7.87 -6.70 -30.92
N LEU A 165 -8.08 -5.58 -31.60
CA LEU A 165 -9.27 -4.73 -31.40
C LEU A 165 -10.59 -5.43 -31.77
N ASN A 166 -10.55 -6.49 -32.59
CA ASN A 166 -11.74 -7.09 -33.17
C ASN A 166 -12.01 -8.55 -32.76
N ASP A 167 -11.03 -9.31 -32.27
CA ASP A 167 -11.19 -10.72 -31.93
C ASP A 167 -10.46 -11.06 -30.63
N GLY A 168 -11.16 -11.62 -29.64
CA GLY A 168 -10.53 -12.20 -28.44
C GLY A 168 -9.73 -13.46 -28.79
N PHE A 169 -8.69 -13.75 -28.03
CA PHE A 169 -7.94 -15.00 -28.14
C PHE A 169 -8.79 -16.16 -27.58
N ASP A 170 -8.68 -17.33 -28.19
CA ASP A 170 -9.44 -18.53 -27.80
C ASP A 170 -9.03 -18.99 -26.37
N LYS A 171 -10.01 -19.03 -25.45
CA LYS A 171 -9.80 -19.37 -24.05
C LYS A 171 -9.47 -20.85 -23.82
N GLU A 172 -10.06 -21.75 -24.61
CA GLU A 172 -9.80 -23.19 -24.48
C GLU A 172 -8.33 -23.49 -24.82
N ILE A 173 -7.77 -22.77 -25.79
CA ILE A 173 -6.35 -22.84 -26.13
C ILE A 173 -5.52 -22.33 -24.95
N LEU A 174 -5.90 -21.20 -24.35
CA LEU A 174 -5.19 -20.64 -23.18
C LEU A 174 -5.21 -21.59 -21.97
N GLU A 175 -6.37 -22.17 -21.66
CA GLU A 175 -6.49 -23.14 -20.56
C GLU A 175 -5.54 -24.31 -20.76
N THR A 176 -5.52 -24.88 -21.97
CA THR A 176 -4.61 -26.00 -22.30
C THR A 176 -3.14 -25.60 -22.17
N LEU A 177 -2.76 -24.44 -22.71
CA LEU A 177 -1.37 -23.95 -22.64
C LEU A 177 -0.92 -23.72 -21.19
N PHE A 178 -1.81 -23.19 -20.34
CA PHE A 178 -1.45 -22.85 -18.95
C PHE A 178 -1.33 -24.07 -18.03
N VAL A 179 -2.03 -25.16 -18.32
CA VAL A 179 -1.91 -26.41 -17.54
C VAL A 179 -0.53 -27.05 -17.71
N ASP A 180 0.04 -26.98 -18.91
CA ASP A 180 1.31 -27.62 -19.23
C ASP A 180 2.54 -26.93 -18.62
N GLY A 181 2.44 -25.64 -18.19
CA GLY A 181 3.53 -24.91 -17.52
C GLY A 181 4.31 -23.97 -18.43
N GLU A 182 5.55 -23.64 -18.03
CA GLU A 182 6.49 -22.72 -18.74
C GLU A 182 6.13 -21.23 -18.63
N PHE A 183 5.00 -20.86 -18.02
CA PHE A 183 4.60 -19.47 -17.85
C PHE A 183 5.08 -18.90 -16.51
N ILE A 184 5.29 -17.59 -16.51
CA ILE A 184 5.59 -16.80 -15.34
C ILE A 184 4.52 -15.71 -15.22
N PHE A 185 3.60 -15.87 -14.28
CA PHE A 185 2.51 -14.94 -14.07
C PHE A 185 2.91 -13.86 -13.06
N PHE A 186 2.77 -12.61 -13.48
CA PHE A 186 2.95 -11.43 -12.67
C PHE A 186 1.59 -10.85 -12.32
N PHE A 187 1.13 -11.08 -11.09
CA PHE A 187 -0.14 -10.56 -10.54
C PHE A 187 0.15 -9.30 -9.73
N ASP A 188 -0.07 -8.14 -10.31
CA ASP A 188 0.27 -6.87 -9.68
C ASP A 188 -0.94 -6.20 -9.03
N GLY A 189 -0.79 -5.79 -7.76
CA GLY A 189 -1.71 -4.91 -7.08
C GLY A 189 -2.98 -5.58 -6.53
N TYR A 190 -2.88 -6.63 -5.74
CA TYR A 190 -4.04 -7.27 -5.10
C TYR A 190 -4.82 -6.31 -4.19
N ASP A 191 -4.14 -5.39 -3.50
CA ASP A 191 -4.76 -4.34 -2.68
C ASP A 191 -5.55 -3.28 -3.49
N GLU A 192 -5.37 -3.26 -4.81
CA GLU A 192 -6.06 -2.33 -5.71
C GLU A 192 -7.40 -2.86 -6.23
N ILE A 193 -7.74 -4.13 -5.94
CA ILE A 193 -9.02 -4.74 -6.31
C ILE A 193 -10.13 -4.05 -5.52
N SER A 194 -11.22 -3.68 -6.20
CA SER A 194 -12.38 -3.07 -5.53
C SER A 194 -13.00 -4.01 -4.50
N SER A 195 -13.51 -3.46 -3.40
CA SER A 195 -14.11 -4.27 -2.33
C SER A 195 -15.28 -5.15 -2.80
N SER A 196 -16.00 -4.71 -3.84
CA SER A 196 -17.10 -5.50 -4.42
C SER A 196 -16.62 -6.73 -5.17
N ASN A 197 -15.46 -6.66 -5.82
CA ASN A 197 -14.91 -7.75 -6.64
C ASN A 197 -13.91 -8.61 -5.87
N LYS A 198 -13.50 -8.21 -4.66
CA LYS A 198 -12.41 -8.82 -3.90
C LYS A 198 -12.60 -10.32 -3.71
N ALA A 199 -13.77 -10.74 -3.24
CA ALA A 199 -14.07 -12.14 -2.99
C ALA A 199 -14.04 -13.00 -4.26
N PHE A 200 -14.60 -12.48 -5.36
CA PHE A 200 -14.59 -13.16 -6.65
C PHE A 200 -13.16 -13.31 -7.17
N VAL A 201 -12.41 -12.21 -7.23
CA VAL A 201 -11.04 -12.21 -7.78
C VAL A 201 -10.11 -13.10 -6.95
N THR A 202 -10.24 -13.08 -5.63
CA THR A 202 -9.48 -13.95 -4.74
C THR A 202 -9.68 -15.42 -5.08
N ARG A 203 -10.95 -15.85 -5.20
CA ARG A 203 -11.28 -17.23 -5.59
C ARG A 203 -10.77 -17.55 -6.99
N ASN A 204 -10.90 -16.63 -7.94
CA ASN A 204 -10.42 -16.82 -9.30
C ASN A 204 -8.90 -17.02 -9.36
N ILE A 205 -8.12 -16.25 -8.58
CA ILE A 205 -6.67 -16.44 -8.47
C ILE A 205 -6.34 -17.83 -7.88
N GLN A 206 -7.01 -18.22 -6.78
CA GLN A 206 -6.77 -19.51 -6.15
C GLN A 206 -7.08 -20.68 -7.09
N ASP A 207 -8.24 -20.66 -7.74
CA ASP A 207 -8.66 -21.69 -8.69
C ASP A 207 -7.71 -21.76 -9.89
N PHE A 208 -7.29 -20.60 -10.41
CA PHE A 208 -6.34 -20.53 -11.53
C PHE A 208 -4.98 -21.11 -11.15
N VAL A 209 -4.42 -20.70 -10.02
CA VAL A 209 -3.13 -21.19 -9.51
C VAL A 209 -3.17 -22.69 -9.22
N ALA A 210 -4.29 -23.21 -8.71
CA ALA A 210 -4.47 -24.64 -8.44
C ALA A 210 -4.52 -25.45 -9.74
N LYS A 211 -5.29 -24.99 -10.75
CA LYS A 211 -5.44 -25.68 -12.03
C LYS A 211 -4.17 -25.60 -12.89
N ALA A 212 -3.47 -24.47 -12.87
CA ALA A 212 -2.25 -24.24 -13.65
C ALA A 212 -0.98 -24.32 -12.77
N SER A 213 -0.90 -25.30 -11.88
CA SER A 213 0.09 -25.40 -10.80
C SER A 213 1.55 -25.51 -11.26
N ASN A 214 1.80 -25.92 -12.50
CA ASN A 214 3.14 -26.10 -13.07
C ASN A 214 3.85 -24.79 -13.46
N ASN A 215 3.19 -23.67 -13.27
CA ASN A 215 3.72 -22.34 -13.60
C ASN A 215 4.37 -21.66 -12.39
N LYS A 216 5.02 -20.54 -12.65
CA LYS A 216 5.57 -19.67 -11.61
C LYS A 216 4.70 -18.43 -11.42
N TYR A 217 4.52 -18.04 -10.16
CA TYR A 217 3.62 -16.95 -9.79
C TYR A 217 4.31 -15.93 -8.90
N ILE A 218 4.14 -14.66 -9.23
CA ILE A 218 4.59 -13.55 -8.42
C ILE A 218 3.38 -12.66 -8.18
N LEU A 219 2.98 -12.51 -6.93
CA LEU A 219 1.85 -11.70 -6.49
C LEU A 219 2.37 -10.49 -5.71
N THR A 220 1.84 -9.31 -5.95
CA THR A 220 2.14 -8.13 -5.15
C THR A 220 0.90 -7.57 -4.48
N SER A 221 1.08 -7.06 -3.25
CA SER A 221 0.02 -6.40 -2.49
C SER A 221 0.58 -5.44 -1.46
N ARG A 222 -0.28 -4.59 -0.90
CA ARG A 222 -0.04 -4.06 0.44
C ARG A 222 -0.40 -5.11 1.47
N PRO A 223 0.12 -4.99 2.71
CA PRO A 223 -0.30 -5.87 3.79
C PRO A 223 -1.81 -5.71 4.03
N GLU A 224 -2.57 -6.78 3.84
CA GLU A 224 -4.00 -6.85 4.12
C GLU A 224 -4.38 -8.26 4.58
N GLU A 225 -5.52 -8.39 5.22
CA GLU A 225 -5.93 -9.61 5.91
C GLU A 225 -6.28 -10.73 4.95
N GLU A 226 -6.86 -10.37 3.82
CA GLU A 226 -7.29 -11.31 2.78
C GLU A 226 -6.12 -12.10 2.17
N LEU A 227 -4.88 -11.62 2.30
CA LEU A 227 -3.69 -12.33 1.83
C LEU A 227 -3.43 -13.66 2.54
N ALA A 228 -4.04 -13.87 3.71
CA ALA A 228 -3.97 -15.13 4.43
C ALA A 228 -4.47 -16.33 3.60
N CYS A 229 -5.37 -16.09 2.64
CA CYS A 229 -5.87 -17.13 1.75
C CYS A 229 -4.84 -17.65 0.72
N PHE A 230 -3.70 -16.96 0.54
CA PHE A 230 -2.61 -17.35 -0.33
C PHE A 230 -1.47 -18.07 0.42
N GLY A 231 -1.82 -18.95 1.35
CA GLY A 231 -0.83 -19.65 2.18
C GLY A 231 0.16 -20.54 1.44
N GLU A 232 -0.06 -20.81 0.16
CA GLU A 232 0.87 -21.52 -0.71
C GLU A 232 1.98 -20.62 -1.28
N PHE A 233 1.84 -19.29 -1.11
CA PHE A 233 2.83 -18.32 -1.56
C PHE A 233 3.84 -18.05 -0.45
N GLN A 234 5.13 -18.11 -0.77
CA GLN A 234 6.17 -17.65 0.13
C GLN A 234 6.15 -16.12 0.19
N GLU A 235 5.87 -15.55 1.36
CA GLU A 235 5.83 -14.11 1.54
C GLU A 235 7.22 -13.50 1.71
N PHE A 236 7.45 -12.40 0.98
CA PHE A 236 8.63 -11.54 1.08
C PHE A 236 8.21 -10.09 1.32
N ARG A 237 9.06 -9.34 2.01
CA ARG A 237 8.94 -7.89 2.15
C ARG A 237 10.12 -7.18 1.51
N ILE A 238 9.86 -5.99 1.00
CA ILE A 238 10.89 -5.12 0.49
C ILE A 238 11.56 -4.42 1.68
N ARG A 239 12.87 -4.44 1.73
CA ARG A 239 13.62 -3.68 2.74
C ARG A 239 13.59 -2.19 2.37
N GLU A 240 13.40 -1.34 3.38
CA GLU A 240 13.59 0.11 3.21
C GLU A 240 14.94 0.41 2.57
N LEU A 241 15.00 1.43 1.71
CA LEU A 241 16.25 1.86 1.10
C LEU A 241 17.26 2.25 2.18
N LYS A 242 18.51 1.88 1.95
CA LYS A 242 19.63 2.45 2.70
C LYS A 242 19.93 3.85 2.17
N LYS A 243 20.50 4.70 3.00
CA LYS A 243 20.89 6.07 2.62
C LYS A 243 21.72 6.13 1.33
N VAL A 244 22.63 5.17 1.14
CA VAL A 244 23.44 5.08 -0.08
C VAL A 244 22.56 4.77 -1.31
N GLU A 245 21.63 3.83 -1.18
CA GLU A 245 20.71 3.46 -2.26
C GLU A 245 19.78 4.61 -2.66
N SER A 246 19.32 5.39 -1.67
CA SER A 246 18.52 6.61 -1.92
C SER A 246 19.33 7.66 -2.67
N TYR A 247 20.59 7.84 -2.30
CA TYR A 247 21.48 8.79 -2.98
C TYR A 247 21.82 8.32 -4.41
N ASP A 248 21.97 7.02 -4.63
CA ASP A 248 22.16 6.47 -5.97
C ASP A 248 20.91 6.70 -6.83
N LEU A 249 19.71 6.57 -6.25
CA LEU A 249 18.46 6.88 -6.93
C LEU A 249 18.39 8.38 -7.30
N LEU A 250 18.74 9.29 -6.38
CA LEU A 250 18.79 10.73 -6.66
C LEU A 250 19.77 11.05 -7.81
N ARG A 251 20.95 10.39 -7.84
CA ARG A 251 21.92 10.57 -8.93
C ARG A 251 21.37 10.08 -10.29
N LYS A 252 20.61 9.00 -10.29
CA LYS A 252 19.97 8.47 -11.51
C LYS A 252 18.85 9.39 -12.03
N TYR A 253 18.20 10.14 -11.14
CA TYR A 253 17.22 11.14 -11.54
C TYR A 253 17.86 12.35 -12.23
N ASP A 254 19.07 12.71 -11.89
CA ASP A 254 19.73 13.91 -12.38
C ASP A 254 20.95 13.58 -13.26
N ILE A 255 20.75 13.61 -14.58
CA ILE A 255 21.83 13.36 -15.57
C ILE A 255 22.94 14.43 -15.46
N SER A 256 22.57 15.70 -15.15
CA SER A 256 23.52 16.79 -15.01
C SER A 256 24.37 16.68 -13.73
N GLY A 257 23.82 16.01 -12.74
CA GLY A 257 24.38 15.84 -11.41
C GLY A 257 24.42 17.12 -10.57
N LYS A 258 23.83 18.23 -11.02
CA LYS A 258 23.87 19.52 -10.32
C LYS A 258 22.90 19.54 -9.14
N THR A 259 21.63 19.27 -9.39
CA THR A 259 20.57 19.28 -8.38
C THR A 259 20.78 18.15 -7.36
N SER A 260 21.10 16.95 -7.84
CA SER A 260 21.32 15.79 -6.96
C SER A 260 22.50 15.99 -6.00
N ARG A 261 23.62 16.52 -6.48
CA ARG A 261 24.76 16.83 -5.62
C ARG A 261 24.43 17.88 -4.55
N LEU A 262 23.71 18.94 -4.94
CA LEU A 262 23.31 19.98 -3.99
C LEU A 262 22.34 19.44 -2.94
N LEU A 263 21.34 18.62 -3.36
CA LEU A 263 20.39 17.99 -2.45
C LEU A 263 21.12 17.05 -1.47
N ILE A 264 22.00 16.18 -1.98
CA ILE A 264 22.76 15.25 -1.15
C ILE A 264 23.64 16.00 -0.15
N SER A 265 24.34 17.03 -0.60
CA SER A 265 25.16 17.86 0.29
C SER A 265 24.34 18.49 1.42
N LYS A 266 23.16 19.05 1.10
CA LYS A 266 22.25 19.59 2.14
C LYS A 266 21.76 18.52 3.10
N LEU A 267 21.39 17.33 2.61
CA LEU A 267 20.96 16.21 3.45
C LEU A 267 22.07 15.68 4.38
N GLU A 268 23.33 15.83 3.99
CA GLU A 268 24.48 15.42 4.81
C GLU A 268 24.87 16.45 5.87
N THR A 269 24.72 17.73 5.56
CA THR A 269 25.13 18.82 6.46
C THR A 269 24.03 19.29 7.39
N GLY A 270 22.75 19.04 7.08
CA GLY A 270 21.62 19.52 7.85
C GLY A 270 21.05 18.49 8.84
N ASN A 271 20.44 18.99 9.91
CA ASN A 271 19.72 18.14 10.87
C ASN A 271 18.27 17.87 10.41
N TYR A 272 18.12 17.00 9.42
CA TYR A 272 16.84 16.66 8.81
C TYR A 272 16.33 15.28 9.25
N SER A 273 16.20 15.04 10.55
CA SER A 273 15.78 13.73 11.08
C SER A 273 14.43 13.25 10.52
N MET A 274 13.49 14.18 10.30
CA MET A 274 12.17 13.88 9.70
C MET A 274 12.27 13.47 8.23
N ILE A 275 13.30 13.92 7.51
CA ILE A 275 13.50 13.61 6.09
C ILE A 275 14.12 12.23 5.89
N ASN A 276 14.73 11.67 6.91
CA ASN A 276 15.22 10.30 6.82
C ASN A 276 14.12 9.29 6.46
N GLU A 277 12.85 9.58 6.80
CA GLU A 277 11.73 8.77 6.36
C GLU A 277 11.50 8.85 4.83
N PHE A 278 11.72 10.01 4.22
CA PHE A 278 11.58 10.18 2.77
C PHE A 278 12.66 9.42 1.99
N LEU A 279 13.83 9.23 2.58
CA LEU A 279 14.92 8.48 1.97
C LEU A 279 14.74 6.97 2.01
N LYS A 280 13.79 6.46 2.78
CA LYS A 280 13.56 5.02 2.93
C LYS A 280 12.69 4.42 1.82
N ASN A 281 11.96 5.25 1.11
CA ASN A 281 10.94 4.84 0.15
C ASN A 281 11.26 5.43 -1.23
N PRO A 282 11.36 4.62 -2.31
CA PRO A 282 11.72 5.09 -3.65
C PRO A 282 10.83 6.21 -4.18
N LEU A 283 9.51 6.15 -3.91
CA LEU A 283 8.62 7.20 -4.33
C LEU A 283 8.90 8.51 -3.60
N LEU A 284 9.04 8.46 -2.27
CA LEU A 284 9.30 9.66 -1.49
C LEU A 284 10.64 10.30 -1.89
N VAL A 285 11.63 9.50 -2.28
CA VAL A 285 12.89 9.99 -2.87
C VAL A 285 12.63 10.74 -4.18
N SER A 286 11.76 10.21 -5.05
CA SER A 286 11.42 10.89 -6.31
C SER A 286 10.68 12.21 -6.10
N LEU A 287 9.75 12.23 -5.15
CA LEU A 287 9.03 13.43 -4.77
C LEU A 287 9.94 14.47 -4.12
N LEU A 288 10.86 14.03 -3.25
CA LEU A 288 11.87 14.90 -2.63
C LEU A 288 12.76 15.55 -3.69
N PHE A 289 13.19 14.79 -4.70
CA PHE A 289 13.96 15.32 -5.81
C PHE A 289 13.16 16.37 -6.58
N ALA A 290 11.91 16.08 -6.95
CA ALA A 290 11.05 17.00 -7.69
C ALA A 290 10.77 18.31 -6.91
N ALA A 291 10.45 18.21 -5.62
CA ALA A 291 10.23 19.36 -4.76
C ALA A 291 11.50 20.21 -4.58
N PHE A 292 12.65 19.56 -4.42
CA PHE A 292 13.92 20.24 -4.26
C PHE A 292 14.40 20.89 -5.57
N ASP A 293 14.21 20.23 -6.70
CA ASP A 293 14.56 20.81 -8.00
C ASP A 293 13.79 22.12 -8.24
N PHE A 294 12.53 22.18 -7.77
CA PHE A 294 11.69 23.37 -7.87
C PHE A 294 12.12 24.51 -6.93
N LYS A 295 12.23 24.26 -5.60
CA LYS A 295 12.48 25.35 -4.63
C LYS A 295 13.88 25.38 -4.05
N GLN A 296 14.70 24.35 -4.27
CA GLN A 296 16.01 24.10 -3.67
C GLN A 296 16.04 24.18 -2.13
N THR A 297 14.85 23.97 -1.51
CA THR A 297 14.66 23.90 -0.06
C THR A 297 14.13 22.54 0.33
N ILE A 298 14.52 22.09 1.51
CA ILE A 298 14.08 20.81 2.06
C ILE A 298 12.97 21.09 3.08
N PRO A 299 11.72 20.63 2.86
CA PRO A 299 10.61 20.85 3.79
C PRO A 299 10.78 20.00 5.06
N LEU A 300 10.42 20.58 6.21
CA LEU A 300 10.54 19.91 7.51
C LEU A 300 9.30 19.08 7.90
N LYS A 301 8.13 19.33 7.27
CA LYS A 301 6.87 18.64 7.54
C LYS A 301 6.32 17.99 6.29
N LYS A 302 5.64 16.84 6.43
CA LYS A 302 5.09 16.07 5.30
C LYS A 302 4.11 16.87 4.46
N HIS A 303 3.18 17.59 5.07
CA HIS A 303 2.19 18.37 4.33
C HIS A 303 2.83 19.52 3.53
N ILE A 304 3.87 20.19 4.08
CA ILE A 304 4.64 21.21 3.34
C ILE A 304 5.36 20.60 2.15
N PHE A 305 5.85 19.37 2.31
CA PHE A 305 6.48 18.63 1.22
C PHE A 305 5.50 18.34 0.07
N TYR A 306 4.29 17.82 0.36
CA TYR A 306 3.28 17.60 -0.68
C TYR A 306 2.79 18.90 -1.30
N ARG A 307 2.72 19.98 -0.51
CA ARG A 307 2.44 21.30 -1.05
C ARG A 307 3.52 21.75 -2.03
N GLN A 308 4.79 21.60 -1.71
CA GLN A 308 5.89 21.93 -2.64
C GLN A 308 5.88 21.04 -3.90
N VAL A 309 5.51 19.78 -3.78
CA VAL A 309 5.31 18.90 -4.93
C VAL A 309 4.21 19.43 -5.83
N PHE A 310 3.07 19.81 -5.25
CA PHE A 310 1.96 20.39 -6.00
C PHE A 310 2.33 21.73 -6.67
N ASP A 311 2.92 22.65 -5.93
CA ASP A 311 3.42 23.92 -6.46
C ASP A 311 4.41 23.67 -7.61
N ALA A 312 5.34 22.74 -7.43
CA ALA A 312 6.28 22.35 -8.46
C ALA A 312 5.61 21.82 -9.74
N TYR A 313 4.52 21.07 -9.63
CA TYR A 313 3.75 20.63 -10.79
C TYR A 313 2.95 21.74 -11.44
N PHE A 314 2.40 22.63 -10.64
CA PHE A 314 1.60 23.72 -11.13
C PHE A 314 2.45 24.77 -11.86
N ASP A 315 3.58 25.18 -11.26
CA ASP A 315 4.44 26.26 -11.75
C ASP A 315 5.48 25.82 -12.79
N SER A 316 5.99 24.56 -12.70
CA SER A 316 7.14 24.18 -13.54
C SER A 316 6.78 24.00 -15.02
N HIS A 317 5.51 24.04 -15.38
CA HIS A 317 5.14 24.18 -16.78
C HIS A 317 5.49 25.57 -17.36
N ASP A 318 5.62 26.58 -16.46
CA ASP A 318 5.92 27.93 -16.88
C ASP A 318 7.44 28.23 -16.93
N LEU A 319 8.27 27.49 -16.17
CA LEU A 319 9.68 27.81 -15.98
C LEU A 319 10.69 26.93 -16.74
N SER A 320 10.28 25.77 -17.28
CA SER A 320 11.21 24.81 -17.87
C SER A 320 11.44 24.97 -19.36
N LYS A 321 10.77 25.92 -20.01
CA LYS A 321 10.93 26.24 -21.43
C LYS A 321 11.42 27.67 -21.59
N GLY A 322 12.74 27.78 -21.75
CA GLY A 322 13.27 28.94 -22.46
C GLY A 322 12.52 29.07 -23.78
N ASP A 323 11.84 30.19 -23.92
CA ASP A 323 11.14 30.67 -25.13
C ASP A 323 10.25 29.65 -25.90
N SER A 324 8.96 29.67 -25.64
CA SER A 324 7.87 29.51 -26.59
C SER A 324 6.82 28.41 -26.46
N TYR A 325 6.72 27.60 -25.39
CA TYR A 325 5.55 26.72 -25.27
C TYR A 325 5.08 26.58 -23.81
N VAL A 326 4.24 27.53 -23.39
CA VAL A 326 3.41 27.41 -22.19
C VAL A 326 2.27 26.45 -22.55
N HIS A 327 2.15 25.29 -21.90
CA HIS A 327 0.91 24.53 -21.97
C HIS A 327 -0.13 25.32 -21.18
N GLU A 328 -0.89 26.15 -21.88
CA GLU A 328 -2.06 26.82 -21.27
C GLU A 328 -2.92 25.77 -20.56
N LYS A 329 -3.18 26.03 -19.27
CA LYS A 329 -4.13 25.22 -18.52
C LYS A 329 -5.50 25.44 -19.14
N LYS A 330 -6.06 24.39 -19.71
CA LYS A 330 -7.35 24.46 -20.43
C LYS A 330 -8.53 24.76 -19.50
N SER A 331 -8.37 24.51 -18.20
CA SER A 331 -9.37 24.85 -17.19
C SER A 331 -9.38 26.35 -16.83
N ASN A 332 -8.33 27.09 -17.16
CA ASN A 332 -8.13 28.51 -16.78
C ASN A 332 -8.22 28.77 -15.27
N LEU A 333 -7.97 27.73 -14.44
CA LEU A 333 -7.92 27.86 -13.00
C LEU A 333 -6.55 28.39 -12.57
N ASP A 334 -6.54 29.37 -11.69
CA ASP A 334 -5.33 29.78 -10.99
C ASP A 334 -4.89 28.72 -9.94
N LEU A 335 -3.75 28.94 -9.29
CA LEU A 335 -3.18 28.02 -8.31
C LEU A 335 -4.13 27.76 -7.13
N ASP A 336 -4.79 28.83 -6.63
CA ASP A 336 -5.65 28.74 -5.45
C ASP A 336 -6.95 28.00 -5.77
N ASP A 337 -7.58 28.32 -6.89
CA ASP A 337 -8.79 27.66 -7.34
C ASP A 337 -8.57 26.22 -7.76
N PHE A 338 -7.43 25.93 -8.41
CA PHE A 338 -7.03 24.57 -8.73
C PHE A 338 -6.81 23.74 -7.46
N ASP A 339 -6.11 24.29 -6.45
CA ASP A 339 -5.90 23.67 -5.15
C ASP A 339 -7.24 23.37 -4.44
N LYS A 340 -8.20 24.32 -4.41
CA LYS A 340 -9.54 24.11 -3.84
C LYS A 340 -10.27 22.93 -4.49
N VAL A 341 -10.27 22.89 -5.81
CA VAL A 341 -10.91 21.81 -6.58
C VAL A 341 -10.21 20.48 -6.30
N MET A 342 -8.88 20.46 -6.26
CA MET A 342 -8.11 19.25 -5.97
C MET A 342 -8.35 18.71 -4.56
N ARG A 343 -8.48 19.58 -3.56
CA ARG A 343 -8.84 19.17 -2.20
C ARG A 343 -10.20 18.46 -2.18
N LYS A 344 -11.19 19.00 -2.88
CA LYS A 344 -12.52 18.39 -2.98
C LYS A 344 -12.47 17.06 -3.73
N ILE A 345 -11.77 16.98 -4.86
CA ILE A 345 -11.57 15.74 -5.62
C ILE A 345 -10.87 14.68 -4.75
N GLY A 346 -9.81 15.06 -4.05
CA GLY A 346 -9.08 14.16 -3.15
C GLY A 346 -9.99 13.54 -2.08
N TYR A 347 -10.83 14.38 -1.47
CA TYR A 347 -11.79 13.93 -0.46
C TYR A 347 -12.89 13.01 -1.03
N GLU A 348 -13.44 13.35 -2.20
CA GLU A 348 -14.47 12.51 -2.86
C GLU A 348 -13.90 11.15 -3.29
N CYS A 349 -12.68 11.13 -3.82
CA CYS A 349 -11.98 9.86 -4.14
C CYS A 349 -11.73 9.02 -2.89
N LEU A 350 -11.29 9.67 -1.79
CA LEU A 350 -11.09 8.99 -0.51
C LEU A 350 -12.39 8.38 0.01
N ARG A 351 -13.50 9.13 -0.05
CA ARG A 351 -14.83 8.69 0.39
C ARG A 351 -15.32 7.48 -0.40
N LYS A 352 -15.01 7.42 -1.68
CA LYS A 352 -15.30 6.26 -2.54
C LYS A 352 -14.34 5.08 -2.32
N GLN A 353 -13.26 5.26 -1.55
CA GLN A 353 -12.18 4.27 -1.34
C GLN A 353 -11.59 3.76 -2.65
N LYS A 354 -11.53 4.61 -3.68
CA LYS A 354 -10.97 4.30 -5.00
C LYS A 354 -9.78 5.20 -5.32
N ILE A 355 -8.81 4.65 -6.04
CA ILE A 355 -7.64 5.36 -6.55
C ILE A 355 -7.60 5.38 -8.08
N GLU A 356 -8.47 4.62 -8.72
CA GLU A 356 -8.56 4.43 -10.16
C GLU A 356 -10.04 4.49 -10.59
N PHE A 357 -10.28 5.13 -11.72
CA PHE A 357 -11.62 5.49 -12.20
C PHE A 357 -11.70 5.29 -13.70
N GLU A 358 -12.87 4.90 -14.20
CA GLU A 358 -13.21 5.09 -15.60
C GLU A 358 -13.36 6.60 -15.90
N LYS A 359 -13.27 6.96 -17.16
CA LYS A 359 -13.32 8.38 -17.57
C LYS A 359 -14.57 9.08 -17.07
N ASP A 360 -15.73 8.50 -17.28
CA ASP A 360 -17.01 9.10 -16.90
C ASP A 360 -17.17 9.17 -15.38
N GLU A 361 -16.66 8.18 -14.65
CA GLU A 361 -16.67 8.21 -13.19
C GLU A 361 -15.80 9.35 -12.65
N LEU A 362 -14.61 9.55 -13.22
CA LEU A 362 -13.73 10.66 -12.81
C LEU A 362 -14.32 12.01 -13.20
N LEU A 363 -14.93 12.12 -14.38
CA LEU A 363 -15.64 13.36 -14.78
C LEU A 363 -16.78 13.68 -13.83
N ASN A 364 -17.58 12.68 -13.42
CA ASN A 364 -18.64 12.86 -12.41
C ASN A 364 -18.09 13.32 -11.05
N ILE A 365 -16.91 12.85 -10.64
CA ILE A 365 -16.24 13.34 -9.42
C ILE A 365 -15.82 14.81 -9.57
N ILE A 366 -15.27 15.16 -10.73
CA ILE A 366 -14.88 16.56 -11.05
C ILE A 366 -16.13 17.47 -11.07
N ASP A 367 -17.21 17.03 -11.68
CA ASP A 367 -18.48 17.78 -11.71
C ASP A 367 -19.08 17.97 -10.31
N SER A 368 -19.05 16.91 -9.49
CA SER A 368 -19.44 16.98 -8.08
C SER A 368 -18.56 17.95 -7.29
N ALA A 369 -17.26 17.95 -7.55
CA ALA A 369 -16.36 18.91 -6.91
C ALA A 369 -16.66 20.34 -7.33
N LYS A 370 -16.86 20.58 -8.63
CA LYS A 370 -17.21 21.86 -9.21
C LYS A 370 -18.50 22.42 -8.62
N SER A 371 -19.54 21.61 -8.46
CA SER A 371 -20.84 22.04 -7.90
C SER A 371 -20.75 22.64 -6.50
N GLY A 372 -19.67 22.39 -5.77
CA GLY A 372 -19.38 22.99 -4.47
C GLY A 372 -18.88 24.46 -4.55
N PHE A 373 -18.58 24.96 -5.75
CA PHE A 373 -17.99 26.29 -5.97
C PHE A 373 -18.81 27.08 -6.99
N SER A 374 -19.68 27.97 -6.51
CA SER A 374 -20.59 28.72 -7.37
C SER A 374 -19.90 29.76 -8.30
N ASN A 375 -18.66 30.13 -7.98
CA ASN A 375 -17.89 31.15 -8.69
C ASN A 375 -16.84 30.58 -9.66
N LEU A 376 -16.65 29.21 -9.69
CA LEU A 376 -15.70 28.61 -10.60
C LEU A 376 -16.36 28.11 -11.90
N ASN A 377 -15.86 28.59 -13.02
CA ASN A 377 -16.35 28.20 -14.33
C ASN A 377 -15.26 27.52 -15.16
N PHE A 378 -15.32 26.19 -15.25
CA PHE A 378 -14.44 25.40 -16.09
C PHE A 378 -15.16 24.16 -16.63
N ALA A 379 -14.69 23.61 -17.74
CA ALA A 379 -15.18 22.33 -18.23
C ALA A 379 -14.44 21.18 -17.53
N SER A 380 -15.15 20.17 -17.04
CA SER A 380 -14.56 19.01 -16.35
C SER A 380 -13.57 18.24 -17.21
N THR A 381 -13.84 18.17 -18.52
CA THR A 381 -12.92 17.59 -19.51
C THR A 381 -11.64 18.41 -19.67
N SER A 382 -11.72 19.74 -19.55
CA SER A 382 -10.54 20.62 -19.58
C SER A 382 -9.66 20.39 -18.35
N LEU A 383 -10.26 20.34 -17.15
CA LEU A 383 -9.52 20.03 -15.93
C LEU A 383 -8.90 18.64 -15.98
N LEU A 384 -9.63 17.62 -16.48
CA LEU A 384 -9.06 16.28 -16.65
C LEU A 384 -7.85 16.33 -17.60
N GLY A 385 -7.93 17.10 -18.67
CA GLY A 385 -6.79 17.31 -19.58
C GLY A 385 -5.59 17.95 -18.89
N ASP A 386 -5.83 18.91 -18.02
CA ASP A 386 -4.77 19.56 -17.22
C ASP A 386 -4.17 18.58 -16.19
N LEU A 387 -4.99 17.78 -15.52
CA LEU A 387 -4.56 16.78 -14.55
C LEU A 387 -3.70 15.65 -15.15
N LEU A 388 -3.81 15.43 -16.46
CA LEU A 388 -3.01 14.45 -17.18
C LEU A 388 -1.72 15.05 -17.77
N LYS A 389 -1.72 16.33 -18.11
CA LYS A 389 -0.64 16.94 -18.92
C LYS A 389 -0.02 18.18 -18.28
N ALA A 390 -0.81 19.17 -17.91
CA ALA A 390 -0.31 20.44 -17.39
C ALA A 390 0.12 20.34 -15.91
N VAL A 391 -0.69 19.71 -15.09
CA VAL A 391 -0.42 19.47 -13.66
C VAL A 391 -0.60 17.97 -13.41
N PRO A 392 0.35 17.12 -13.77
CA PRO A 392 0.15 15.67 -13.89
C PRO A 392 -0.01 14.97 -12.52
N LEU A 393 -1.14 15.21 -11.87
CA LEU A 393 -1.56 14.56 -10.64
C LEU A 393 -2.30 13.24 -10.90
N PHE A 394 -2.76 13.06 -12.14
CA PHE A 394 -3.33 11.80 -12.63
C PHE A 394 -2.51 11.25 -13.79
N CYS A 395 -2.59 9.95 -13.99
CA CYS A 395 -2.09 9.29 -15.19
C CYS A 395 -3.19 8.42 -15.80
N GLN A 396 -3.15 8.28 -17.13
CA GLN A 396 -4.01 7.36 -17.84
C GLN A 396 -3.27 6.03 -18.04
N ASP A 397 -3.95 4.93 -17.74
CA ASP A 397 -3.45 3.57 -17.93
C ASP A 397 -4.54 2.74 -18.64
N GLY A 398 -4.39 2.61 -19.95
CA GLY A 398 -5.42 2.04 -20.82
C GLY A 398 -6.71 2.87 -20.79
N MET A 399 -7.82 2.28 -20.36
CA MET A 399 -9.11 2.95 -20.24
C MET A 399 -9.31 3.66 -18.89
N TYR A 400 -8.39 3.46 -17.94
CA TYR A 400 -8.53 3.95 -16.58
C TYR A 400 -7.67 5.18 -16.31
N TYR A 401 -8.13 5.99 -15.35
CA TYR A 401 -7.50 7.22 -14.85
C TYR A 401 -7.23 7.06 -13.37
N LYS A 402 -5.99 7.25 -12.94
CA LYS A 402 -5.59 7.05 -11.55
C LYS A 402 -4.75 8.21 -11.03
N TRP A 403 -4.82 8.44 -9.74
CA TRP A 403 -3.84 9.29 -9.07
C TRP A 403 -2.44 8.76 -9.34
N VAL A 404 -1.52 9.65 -9.68
CA VAL A 404 -0.11 9.27 -9.86
C VAL A 404 0.41 8.60 -8.59
N HIS A 405 -0.07 9.05 -7.43
CA HIS A 405 0.16 8.36 -6.17
C HIS A 405 -0.95 8.60 -5.14
N LYS A 406 -1.31 7.55 -4.40
CA LYS A 406 -2.34 7.61 -3.36
C LYS A 406 -2.04 8.65 -2.27
N SER A 407 -0.77 8.88 -1.92
CA SER A 407 -0.40 9.86 -0.88
C SER A 407 -0.78 11.30 -1.27
N LEU A 408 -0.82 11.63 -2.57
CA LEU A 408 -1.29 12.94 -3.02
C LEU A 408 -2.80 13.07 -2.83
N GLN A 409 -3.57 12.01 -3.13
CA GLN A 409 -5.00 11.97 -2.80
C GLN A 409 -5.24 12.18 -1.30
N GLU A 410 -4.47 11.48 -0.46
CA GLU A 410 -4.58 11.56 1.00
C GLU A 410 -4.17 12.95 1.52
N TYR A 411 -3.17 13.58 0.91
CA TYR A 411 -2.78 14.96 1.22
C TYR A 411 -3.91 15.95 0.91
N PHE A 412 -4.46 15.93 -0.30
CA PHE A 412 -5.55 16.83 -0.66
C PHE A 412 -6.81 16.57 0.17
N ALA A 413 -7.09 15.31 0.50
CA ALA A 413 -8.21 14.98 1.38
C ALA A 413 -7.99 15.49 2.82
N ALA A 414 -6.78 15.41 3.37
CA ALA A 414 -6.46 15.98 4.67
C ALA A 414 -6.59 17.51 4.70
N GLU A 415 -6.09 18.18 3.66
CA GLU A 415 -6.25 19.62 3.48
C GLU A 415 -7.72 20.02 3.34
N PHE A 416 -8.55 19.22 2.63
CA PHE A 416 -9.99 19.44 2.55
C PHE A 416 -10.67 19.38 3.92
N ILE A 417 -10.36 18.36 4.71
CA ILE A 417 -10.94 18.20 6.04
C ILE A 417 -10.63 19.43 6.89
N TYR A 418 -9.41 19.95 6.81
CA TYR A 418 -9.01 21.12 7.57
C TYR A 418 -9.62 22.43 7.06
N LYS A 419 -9.51 22.72 5.75
CA LYS A 419 -9.84 24.04 5.19
C LYS A 419 -11.29 24.17 4.75
N ASP A 420 -11.90 23.10 4.23
CA ASP A 420 -13.14 23.20 3.45
C ASP A 420 -14.33 22.47 4.10
N SER A 421 -14.11 21.60 5.10
CA SER A 421 -15.18 20.81 5.73
C SER A 421 -16.05 21.64 6.68
N LYS A 422 -15.63 22.86 7.01
CA LYS A 422 -16.38 23.80 7.89
C LYS A 422 -16.78 23.12 9.22
N ASN A 423 -18.06 23.17 9.57
CA ASN A 423 -18.61 22.59 10.80
C ASN A 423 -18.62 21.05 10.82
N ASN A 424 -18.28 20.39 9.71
CA ASN A 424 -18.25 18.92 9.62
C ASN A 424 -16.89 18.30 9.98
N GLN A 425 -15.87 19.11 10.24
CA GLN A 425 -14.51 18.66 10.54
C GLN A 425 -14.48 17.63 11.67
N ASP A 426 -15.06 17.97 12.81
CA ASP A 426 -15.11 17.09 14.00
C ASP A 426 -15.85 15.78 13.71
N ALA A 427 -16.97 15.86 12.99
CA ALA A 427 -17.76 14.69 12.62
C ALA A 427 -16.99 13.75 11.67
N ILE A 428 -16.27 14.31 10.69
CA ILE A 428 -15.44 13.53 9.76
C ILE A 428 -14.31 12.84 10.54
N LEU A 429 -13.56 13.56 11.35
CA LEU A 429 -12.45 13.01 12.15
C LEU A 429 -12.94 11.91 13.09
N THR A 430 -14.06 12.13 13.77
CA THR A 430 -14.68 11.12 14.64
C THR A 430 -15.10 9.89 13.85
N THR A 431 -15.62 10.06 12.63
CA THR A 431 -16.01 8.93 11.75
C THR A 431 -14.79 8.13 11.31
N LEU A 432 -13.70 8.81 10.93
CA LEU A 432 -12.44 8.15 10.57
C LEU A 432 -11.84 7.39 11.77
N TYR A 433 -11.83 8.01 12.94
CA TYR A 433 -11.38 7.42 14.18
C TYR A 433 -12.16 6.16 14.57
N LYS A 434 -13.49 6.19 14.44
CA LYS A 434 -14.37 5.06 14.78
C LYS A 434 -14.48 4.01 13.65
N SER A 435 -13.80 4.22 12.53
CA SER A 435 -13.88 3.30 11.40
C SER A 435 -13.25 1.95 11.74
N LYS A 436 -13.96 0.87 11.47
CA LYS A 436 -13.41 -0.51 11.53
C LYS A 436 -12.21 -0.70 10.57
N LYS A 437 -12.12 0.12 9.52
CA LYS A 437 -11.04 0.11 8.52
C LYS A 437 -10.08 1.29 8.70
N ILE A 438 -9.77 1.64 9.94
CA ILE A 438 -8.90 2.78 10.27
C ILE A 438 -7.52 2.70 9.57
N ASP A 439 -7.04 1.49 9.30
CA ASP A 439 -5.79 1.25 8.56
C ASP A 439 -5.75 1.93 7.19
N LEU A 440 -6.91 2.09 6.55
CA LEU A 440 -7.00 2.78 5.26
C LEU A 440 -6.73 4.29 5.37
N TYR A 441 -6.86 4.85 6.55
CA TYR A 441 -6.80 6.29 6.82
C TYR A 441 -5.55 6.72 7.61
N ILE A 442 -4.68 5.78 8.00
CA ILE A 442 -3.51 6.08 8.86
C ILE A 442 -2.61 7.16 8.25
N ASN A 443 -2.31 7.08 6.96
CA ASN A 443 -1.45 8.09 6.33
C ASN A 443 -2.14 9.46 6.23
N LEU A 444 -3.45 9.48 5.99
CA LEU A 444 -4.25 10.71 6.03
C LEU A 444 -4.23 11.32 7.44
N LEU A 445 -4.42 10.50 8.47
CA LEU A 445 -4.40 10.95 9.86
C LEU A 445 -3.01 11.48 10.27
N ASP A 446 -1.94 10.86 9.78
CA ASP A 446 -0.58 11.34 10.00
C ASP A 446 -0.33 12.71 9.34
N LEU A 447 -0.83 12.90 8.13
CA LEU A 447 -0.81 14.21 7.44
C LEU A 447 -1.66 15.24 8.16
N TYR A 448 -2.87 14.84 8.57
CA TYR A 448 -3.80 15.73 9.28
C TYR A 448 -3.24 16.21 10.63
N PHE A 449 -2.53 15.35 11.36
CA PHE A 449 -1.83 15.74 12.59
C PHE A 449 -0.84 16.89 12.35
N ASP A 450 -0.11 16.87 11.24
CA ASP A 450 0.84 17.94 10.89
C ASP A 450 0.15 19.25 10.46
N ILE A 451 -1.05 19.15 9.89
CA ILE A 451 -1.85 20.29 9.41
C ILE A 451 -2.57 20.97 10.57
N ASP A 452 -3.32 20.20 11.36
CA ASP A 452 -4.12 20.67 12.49
C ASP A 452 -3.91 19.80 13.74
N PRO A 453 -2.85 20.06 14.50
CA PRO A 453 -2.60 19.33 15.76
C PRO A 453 -3.73 19.47 16.77
N VAL A 454 -4.39 20.63 16.83
CA VAL A 454 -5.45 20.92 17.81
C VAL A 454 -6.70 20.08 17.51
N GLY A 455 -7.17 20.11 16.26
CA GLY A 455 -8.31 19.29 15.84
C GLY A 455 -8.02 17.79 15.97
N PHE A 456 -6.80 17.36 15.67
CA PHE A 456 -6.39 15.96 15.87
C PHE A 456 -6.41 15.56 17.35
N GLN A 457 -5.87 16.40 18.23
CA GLN A 457 -5.87 16.13 19.66
C GLN A 457 -7.30 16.09 20.22
N LYS A 458 -8.17 17.02 19.81
CA LYS A 458 -9.57 17.07 20.24
C LYS A 458 -10.35 15.82 19.84
N ASN A 459 -10.24 15.41 18.56
CA ASN A 459 -11.16 14.44 17.96
C ASN A 459 -10.63 13.00 18.00
N ILE A 460 -9.32 12.81 18.19
CA ILE A 460 -8.69 11.48 18.12
C ILE A 460 -7.95 11.17 19.42
N VAL A 461 -7.01 12.02 19.84
CA VAL A 461 -6.17 11.71 20.99
C VAL A 461 -6.98 11.74 22.30
N LYS A 462 -7.74 12.81 22.52
CA LYS A 462 -8.54 12.98 23.73
C LYS A 462 -9.53 11.83 23.93
N PRO A 463 -10.41 11.46 22.97
CA PRO A 463 -11.33 10.33 23.14
C PRO A 463 -10.61 9.00 23.40
N LEU A 464 -9.46 8.78 22.75
CA LEU A 464 -8.65 7.60 22.97
C LEU A 464 -8.15 7.51 24.42
N LEU A 465 -7.58 8.61 24.91
CA LEU A 465 -7.02 8.64 26.25
C LEU A 465 -8.10 8.64 27.34
N GLU A 466 -9.24 9.28 27.09
CA GLU A 466 -10.42 9.22 27.98
C GLU A 466 -10.93 7.76 28.10
N SER A 467 -11.05 7.04 26.97
CA SER A 467 -11.43 5.63 26.99
C SER A 467 -10.41 4.77 27.73
N TYR A 468 -9.12 5.12 27.66
CA TYR A 468 -8.09 4.43 28.43
C TYR A 468 -8.20 4.69 29.93
N VAL A 469 -8.44 5.94 30.32
CA VAL A 469 -8.64 6.29 31.75
C VAL A 469 -9.87 5.58 32.31
N GLU A 470 -10.99 5.60 31.57
CA GLU A 470 -12.21 4.90 31.93
C GLU A 470 -11.97 3.40 32.12
N TYR A 471 -11.29 2.76 31.17
CA TYR A 471 -10.91 1.37 31.28
C TYR A 471 -10.05 1.12 32.54
N TYR A 472 -9.03 1.95 32.75
CA TYR A 472 -8.11 1.80 33.89
C TYR A 472 -8.83 1.91 35.24
N GLU A 473 -9.69 2.91 35.40
CA GLU A 473 -10.41 3.17 36.66
C GLU A 473 -11.48 2.11 36.95
N LYS A 474 -12.20 1.65 35.93
CA LYS A 474 -13.29 0.68 36.13
C LYS A 474 -12.81 -0.77 36.22
N PHE A 475 -11.80 -1.14 35.44
CA PHE A 475 -11.50 -2.56 35.17
C PHE A 475 -10.08 -3.01 35.51
N TYR A 476 -9.13 -2.10 35.65
CA TYR A 476 -7.73 -2.50 35.88
C TYR A 476 -7.49 -3.19 37.20
N PHE A 477 -8.13 -2.69 38.27
CA PHE A 477 -8.00 -3.22 39.65
C PHE A 477 -9.10 -4.24 40.02
N HIS A 478 -10.12 -4.38 39.22
CA HIS A 478 -11.25 -5.27 39.46
C HIS A 478 -11.21 -6.42 38.43
N SER A 479 -10.18 -7.26 38.55
CA SER A 479 -9.96 -8.40 37.62
C SER A 479 -11.09 -9.44 37.66
N ASP A 480 -11.96 -9.39 38.68
CA ASP A 480 -13.01 -10.38 38.92
C ASP A 480 -14.33 -10.06 38.20
N VAL A 481 -14.48 -8.83 37.68
CA VAL A 481 -15.69 -8.41 36.98
C VAL A 481 -15.34 -8.19 35.51
N ILE A 482 -15.66 -9.19 34.70
CA ILE A 482 -15.39 -9.11 33.27
C ILE A 482 -16.71 -8.88 32.56
N SER A 483 -16.75 -7.74 31.86
CA SER A 483 -17.89 -7.40 31.01
C SER A 483 -17.43 -7.24 29.57
N SER A 484 -18.34 -7.48 28.63
CA SER A 484 -18.15 -7.14 27.22
C SER A 484 -17.75 -5.68 27.03
N GLU A 485 -18.18 -4.79 27.96
CA GLU A 485 -17.82 -3.39 27.99
C GLU A 485 -16.30 -3.17 28.21
N ALA A 486 -15.70 -3.88 29.15
CA ALA A 486 -14.26 -3.80 29.42
C ALA A 486 -13.43 -4.22 28.20
N VAL A 487 -13.83 -5.30 27.55
CA VAL A 487 -13.17 -5.80 26.35
C VAL A 487 -13.32 -4.81 25.20
N ASN A 488 -14.52 -4.28 24.99
CA ASN A 488 -14.79 -3.31 23.91
C ASN A 488 -14.00 -2.01 24.10
N LEU A 489 -13.94 -1.48 25.35
CA LEU A 489 -13.13 -0.31 25.66
C LEU A 489 -11.64 -0.60 25.38
N ARG A 490 -11.16 -1.75 25.81
CA ARG A 490 -9.75 -2.12 25.58
C ARG A 490 -9.42 -2.34 24.12
N LEU A 491 -10.30 -2.97 23.35
CA LEU A 491 -10.17 -3.10 21.92
C LEU A 491 -10.15 -1.74 21.22
N THR A 492 -11.00 -0.80 21.65
CA THR A 492 -11.01 0.56 21.13
C THR A 492 -9.67 1.26 21.37
N ILE A 493 -9.09 1.15 22.56
CA ILE A 493 -7.82 1.76 22.93
C ILE A 493 -6.65 1.16 22.16
N THR A 494 -6.64 -0.15 21.98
CA THR A 494 -5.59 -0.85 21.23
C THR A 494 -5.83 -0.80 19.73
N TYR A 495 -7.01 -0.35 19.28
CA TYR A 495 -7.48 -0.48 17.89
C TYR A 495 -7.39 -1.92 17.37
N CYS A 496 -7.50 -2.87 18.29
CA CYS A 496 -7.42 -4.29 17.99
C CYS A 496 -8.82 -4.81 17.68
N ASN A 497 -9.20 -4.81 16.41
CA ASN A 497 -10.49 -5.31 15.97
C ASN A 497 -10.53 -6.84 15.88
N ARG A 498 -9.36 -7.47 15.82
CA ARG A 498 -9.23 -8.92 15.69
C ARG A 498 -8.23 -9.46 16.68
N VAL A 499 -8.69 -10.31 17.55
CA VAL A 499 -7.87 -11.17 18.40
C VAL A 499 -8.28 -12.59 18.13
N LEU A 500 -7.35 -13.41 17.68
CA LEU A 500 -7.57 -14.83 17.55
C LEU A 500 -7.21 -15.49 18.88
N VAL A 501 -8.18 -16.21 19.45
CA VAL A 501 -7.99 -16.92 20.71
C VAL A 501 -8.20 -18.40 20.48
N GLY A 502 -7.23 -19.21 20.87
CA GLY A 502 -7.31 -20.65 20.82
C GLY A 502 -7.33 -21.27 22.22
N PHE A 503 -8.17 -22.28 22.39
CA PHE A 503 -8.24 -23.11 23.59
C PHE A 503 -7.39 -24.35 23.42
N ILE A 504 -6.75 -24.78 24.49
CA ILE A 504 -5.86 -25.92 24.52
C ILE A 504 -6.42 -26.94 25.49
N ASP A 505 -6.85 -28.07 24.97
CA ASP A 505 -7.56 -29.05 25.77
C ASP A 505 -6.68 -30.11 26.44
N ASN A 506 -5.42 -30.26 26.08
CA ASN A 506 -4.62 -31.31 26.70
C ASN A 506 -3.10 -31.05 26.77
N LYS A 507 -2.52 -31.36 27.92
CA LYS A 507 -1.09 -31.29 28.21
C LYS A 507 -0.20 -32.24 27.38
N LYS A 508 -0.76 -33.15 26.58
CA LYS A 508 -0.02 -34.22 25.88
C LYS A 508 0.48 -33.84 24.49
N ASP A 509 -0.09 -32.85 23.83
CA ASP A 509 0.24 -32.51 22.44
C ASP A 509 1.09 -31.24 22.29
N GLN A 510 1.95 -30.99 23.25
CA GLN A 510 2.80 -29.79 23.29
C GLN A 510 4.09 -30.02 22.47
N THR A 511 4.00 -30.08 21.16
CA THR A 511 5.16 -30.14 20.27
C THR A 511 5.45 -28.80 19.61
N ARG A 512 6.73 -28.56 19.27
CA ARG A 512 7.16 -27.35 18.56
C ARG A 512 6.49 -27.25 17.18
N GLU A 513 6.25 -28.39 16.54
CA GLU A 513 5.59 -28.48 15.23
C GLU A 513 4.14 -28.00 15.30
N ASN A 514 3.41 -28.37 16.36
CA ASN A 514 2.04 -27.91 16.57
C ASN A 514 1.99 -26.41 16.86
N PHE A 515 2.95 -25.84 17.59
CA PHE A 515 3.03 -24.40 17.82
C PHE A 515 3.31 -23.65 16.52
N ASP A 516 4.24 -24.13 15.70
CA ASP A 516 4.57 -23.50 14.42
C ASP A 516 3.37 -23.58 13.47
N TYR A 517 2.65 -24.71 13.44
CA TYR A 517 1.40 -24.86 12.66
C TYR A 517 0.32 -23.85 13.08
N ILE A 518 0.09 -23.68 14.36
CA ILE A 518 -0.92 -22.80 14.91
C ILE A 518 -0.52 -21.33 14.68
N TYR A 519 0.77 -21.04 14.88
CA TYR A 519 1.32 -19.71 14.59
C TYR A 519 1.13 -19.36 13.10
N ASP A 520 1.33 -20.31 12.21
CA ASP A 520 1.09 -20.16 10.78
C ASP A 520 -0.39 -19.98 10.46
N GLN A 521 -1.30 -20.70 11.10
CA GLN A 521 -2.73 -20.51 10.96
C GLN A 521 -3.16 -19.14 11.48
N ALA A 522 -2.66 -18.71 12.63
CA ALA A 522 -2.92 -17.37 13.16
C ALA A 522 -2.36 -16.28 12.27
N TYR A 523 -1.18 -16.50 11.69
CA TYR A 523 -0.58 -15.61 10.70
C TYR A 523 -1.45 -15.48 9.45
N ARG A 524 -1.92 -16.59 8.91
CA ARG A 524 -2.80 -16.63 7.74
C ARG A 524 -4.13 -15.92 8.02
N TYR A 525 -4.73 -16.19 9.18
CA TYR A 525 -6.01 -15.61 9.58
C TYR A 525 -5.93 -14.10 9.85
N LEU A 526 -4.89 -13.65 10.54
CA LEU A 526 -4.68 -12.25 10.89
C LEU A 526 -4.09 -11.41 9.74
N GLY A 527 -3.66 -12.05 8.64
CA GLY A 527 -3.04 -11.35 7.50
C GLY A 527 -1.73 -10.63 7.84
N SER A 528 -1.20 -10.83 9.04
CA SER A 528 0.02 -10.19 9.52
C SER A 528 0.73 -11.04 10.55
N ILE A 529 2.05 -10.82 10.73
CA ILE A 529 2.80 -11.48 11.80
C ILE A 529 2.13 -11.16 13.13
N PRO A 530 1.67 -12.17 13.89
CA PRO A 530 1.12 -11.96 15.22
C PRO A 530 2.12 -11.21 16.10
N ASN A 531 1.68 -10.19 16.80
CA ASN A 531 2.57 -9.36 17.60
C ASN A 531 3.17 -10.14 18.77
N SER A 532 2.42 -11.10 19.28
CA SER A 532 2.87 -12.10 20.27
C SER A 532 1.85 -13.21 20.39
N ALA A 533 2.34 -14.44 20.55
CA ALA A 533 1.56 -15.50 21.14
C ALA A 533 1.76 -15.39 22.66
N ILE A 534 0.71 -15.15 23.41
CA ILE A 534 0.78 -15.03 24.86
C ILE A 534 -0.01 -16.17 25.46
N PHE A 535 0.67 -16.95 26.28
CA PHE A 535 0.06 -17.99 27.07
C PHE A 535 -0.61 -17.40 28.29
N LEU A 536 -1.87 -17.72 28.43
CA LEU A 536 -2.67 -17.28 29.55
C LEU A 536 -2.91 -18.50 30.45
N ASN A 537 -2.82 -18.27 31.75
CA ASN A 537 -3.12 -19.19 32.84
C ASN A 537 -2.74 -20.66 32.63
N ASN A 538 -1.56 -21.04 33.09
CA ASN A 538 -1.09 -22.43 33.06
C ASN A 538 -1.13 -23.13 31.68
N GLY A 539 -1.20 -22.34 30.60
CA GLY A 539 -1.13 -22.86 29.25
C GLY A 539 -2.46 -23.30 28.62
N SER A 540 -3.61 -22.83 29.16
CA SER A 540 -4.92 -23.20 28.66
C SER A 540 -5.40 -22.37 27.46
N PHE A 541 -4.81 -21.19 27.22
CA PHE A 541 -5.20 -20.28 26.13
C PHE A 541 -4.00 -19.70 25.41
N LEU A 542 -4.20 -19.41 24.14
CA LEU A 542 -3.23 -18.68 23.32
C LEU A 542 -3.96 -17.57 22.57
N ALA A 543 -3.53 -16.33 22.76
CA ALA A 543 -4.09 -15.19 22.07
C ALA A 543 -3.08 -14.61 21.08
N PHE A 544 -3.53 -14.36 19.87
CA PHE A 544 -2.78 -13.73 18.80
C PHE A 544 -3.40 -12.41 18.42
N MET A 545 -2.60 -11.37 18.33
CA MET A 545 -3.00 -10.05 17.89
C MET A 545 -2.21 -9.63 16.66
N PRO A 546 -2.85 -8.98 15.65
CA PRO A 546 -2.14 -8.49 14.48
C PRO A 546 -1.09 -7.44 14.84
N LYS A 547 0.09 -7.55 14.25
CA LYS A 547 1.18 -6.59 14.48
C LYS A 547 0.87 -5.19 13.97
N ASN A 548 -0.02 -5.07 12.99
CA ASN A 548 -0.29 -3.82 12.30
C ASN A 548 -1.33 -2.92 12.98
N GLN A 549 -2.07 -3.44 13.95
CA GLN A 549 -3.11 -2.69 14.67
C GLN A 549 -2.55 -1.66 15.66
N ASP A 550 -1.27 -1.76 16.01
CA ASP A 550 -0.55 -0.74 16.79
C ASP A 550 -0.28 0.56 16.01
N ARG A 551 -0.82 0.77 14.82
CA ARG A 551 -0.39 1.89 13.97
C ARG A 551 -0.74 3.25 14.54
N ILE A 552 -1.92 3.41 15.15
CA ILE A 552 -2.25 4.69 15.82
C ILE A 552 -1.45 4.87 17.10
N ILE A 553 -1.26 3.81 17.88
CA ILE A 553 -0.35 3.86 19.03
C ILE A 553 1.07 4.18 18.56
N ARG A 554 1.50 3.68 17.44
CA ARG A 554 2.80 4.05 16.83
C ARG A 554 2.84 5.48 16.36
N LEU A 555 1.77 5.98 15.74
CA LEU A 555 1.65 7.37 15.36
C LEU A 555 1.80 8.27 16.59
N LEU A 556 1.06 7.98 17.66
CA LEU A 556 1.17 8.68 18.95
C LEU A 556 2.54 8.46 19.59
N GLY A 557 3.07 7.24 19.55
CA GLY A 557 4.38 6.91 20.13
C GLY A 557 5.54 7.67 19.47
N ASN A 558 5.42 8.01 18.22
CA ASN A 558 6.38 8.85 17.51
C ASN A 558 6.17 10.35 17.81
N ARG A 559 4.93 10.77 18.06
CA ARG A 559 4.54 12.18 18.27
C ARG A 559 4.55 12.58 19.74
N VAL A 560 4.16 11.68 20.63
CA VAL A 560 4.11 11.89 22.08
C VAL A 560 4.73 10.69 22.81
N PRO A 561 6.04 10.46 22.63
CA PRO A 561 6.73 9.29 23.19
C PRO A 561 6.69 9.23 24.71
N SER A 562 6.48 10.37 25.38
CA SER A 562 6.37 10.46 26.83
C SER A 562 5.18 9.71 27.42
N LEU A 563 4.12 9.45 26.63
CA LEU A 563 2.94 8.69 27.08
C LEU A 563 3.21 7.20 27.26
N PHE A 564 4.27 6.68 26.62
CA PHE A 564 4.49 5.25 26.54
C PHE A 564 5.64 4.79 27.43
N VAL A 565 5.45 3.63 28.05
CA VAL A 565 6.51 2.87 28.70
C VAL A 565 6.96 1.75 27.75
N LYS A 566 8.24 1.73 27.40
CA LYS A 566 8.82 0.65 26.60
C LYS A 566 9.20 -0.50 27.53
N VAL A 567 8.69 -1.69 27.22
CA VAL A 567 9.06 -2.93 27.91
C VAL A 567 10.29 -3.53 27.24
N ASP A 568 11.31 -3.82 28.07
CA ASP A 568 12.55 -4.41 27.58
C ASP A 568 12.31 -5.85 27.08
N SER A 569 12.87 -6.17 25.92
CA SER A 569 12.63 -7.44 25.22
C SER A 569 13.22 -8.69 25.93
N LYS A 570 13.95 -8.50 27.03
CA LYS A 570 14.57 -9.57 27.79
C LYS A 570 13.63 -10.38 28.69
N GLU A 571 12.46 -9.83 29.03
CA GLU A 571 11.43 -10.51 29.84
C GLU A 571 10.52 -11.45 29.03
N ARG A 572 10.89 -11.78 27.81
CA ARG A 572 10.06 -12.64 26.96
C ARG A 572 10.10 -14.10 27.33
N CYS A 573 8.93 -14.54 27.75
CA CYS A 573 8.36 -15.89 27.76
C CYS A 573 9.32 -17.09 27.56
N SER A 574 9.35 -17.91 28.59
CA SER A 574 9.77 -19.32 28.52
C SER A 574 9.00 -20.06 27.40
N LYS A 575 9.73 -20.89 26.68
CA LYS A 575 9.23 -21.72 25.56
C LYS A 575 8.20 -22.74 26.07
N HIS A 576 6.99 -22.72 25.50
CA HIS A 576 6.00 -23.77 25.70
C HIS A 576 5.38 -24.18 24.37
N ASN A 577 5.06 -25.46 24.22
CA ASN A 577 4.54 -26.12 23.01
C ASN A 577 3.04 -26.41 23.20
N ILE A 578 2.17 -26.17 22.18
CA ILE A 578 0.72 -26.26 22.38
C ILE A 578 -0.06 -26.62 21.11
N ALA A 579 -1.12 -27.43 21.24
CA ALA A 579 -2.07 -27.79 20.21
C ALA A 579 -3.45 -27.13 20.38
N PHE A 580 -4.13 -26.81 19.29
CA PHE A 580 -5.44 -26.12 19.29
C PHE A 580 -6.57 -27.00 18.79
N GLU A 581 -7.71 -26.93 19.46
CA GLU A 581 -8.95 -27.52 18.95
C GLU A 581 -9.97 -26.49 18.45
N LYS A 582 -9.96 -25.26 18.97
CA LYS A 582 -10.89 -24.19 18.53
C LYS A 582 -10.26 -22.81 18.58
N CYS A 583 -10.40 -22.05 17.49
CA CYS A 583 -10.02 -20.65 17.38
C CYS A 583 -11.27 -19.77 17.25
N TYR A 584 -11.32 -18.67 17.98
CA TYR A 584 -12.44 -17.76 18.00
C TYR A 584 -12.01 -16.35 17.63
N GLU A 585 -12.82 -15.70 16.80
CA GLU A 585 -12.74 -14.28 16.52
C GLU A 585 -13.55 -13.50 17.55
N LEU A 586 -12.95 -12.50 18.20
CA LEU A 586 -13.64 -11.72 19.24
C LEU A 586 -14.90 -11.01 18.72
N GLU A 587 -14.90 -10.57 17.47
CA GLU A 587 -16.05 -9.91 16.84
C GLU A 587 -17.25 -10.87 16.66
N GLY A 588 -17.02 -12.18 16.57
CA GLY A 588 -18.05 -13.21 16.44
C GLY A 588 -18.62 -13.74 17.75
N MET A 589 -17.97 -13.42 18.87
CA MET A 589 -18.39 -13.89 20.20
C MET A 589 -19.41 -12.92 20.79
N LYS A 590 -20.68 -13.20 20.55
CA LYS A 590 -21.80 -12.37 21.06
C LYS A 590 -22.09 -12.56 22.56
N ASP A 591 -21.67 -13.67 23.13
CA ASP A 591 -21.98 -13.98 24.53
C ASP A 591 -20.78 -14.68 25.21
N PHE A 592 -20.17 -13.94 26.09
CA PHE A 592 -19.01 -14.42 26.83
C PHE A 592 -19.37 -14.87 28.26
N SER A 593 -20.65 -14.84 28.59
CA SER A 593 -21.15 -15.23 29.91
C SER A 593 -20.75 -16.66 30.30
N ASP A 594 -20.43 -17.48 29.30
CA ASP A 594 -20.16 -18.92 29.50
C ASP A 594 -18.71 -19.22 29.94
N ASN A 595 -17.79 -18.25 29.86
CA ASN A 595 -16.41 -18.50 30.28
C ASN A 595 -15.70 -17.29 30.94
N PRO A 596 -16.02 -17.01 32.22
CA PRO A 596 -15.46 -15.87 32.95
C PRO A 596 -13.91 -15.93 33.10
N VAL A 597 -13.32 -17.12 33.09
CA VAL A 597 -11.87 -17.30 33.20
C VAL A 597 -11.18 -16.75 31.95
N PHE A 598 -11.72 -17.02 30.79
CA PHE A 598 -11.22 -16.51 29.53
C PHE A 598 -11.15 -14.99 29.50
N PHE A 599 -12.17 -14.30 30.00
CA PHE A 599 -12.20 -12.85 30.04
C PHE A 599 -11.20 -12.24 30.99
N THR A 600 -11.06 -12.82 32.17
CA THR A 600 -10.06 -12.38 33.14
C THR A 600 -8.68 -12.43 32.47
N GLU A 601 -8.38 -13.50 31.79
CA GLU A 601 -7.11 -13.73 31.15
C GLU A 601 -6.90 -12.82 29.94
N LEU A 602 -7.91 -12.64 29.09
CA LEU A 602 -7.86 -11.73 27.97
C LEU A 602 -7.68 -10.28 28.45
N ASN A 603 -8.39 -9.88 29.49
CA ASN A 603 -8.25 -8.55 30.06
C ASN A 603 -6.86 -8.34 30.68
N GLN A 604 -6.34 -9.35 31.39
CA GLN A 604 -4.97 -9.32 31.89
C GLN A 604 -3.95 -9.25 30.74
N LEU A 605 -4.18 -9.96 29.64
CA LEU A 605 -3.36 -9.90 28.46
C LEU A 605 -3.35 -8.49 27.87
N LEU A 606 -4.52 -7.93 27.60
CA LEU A 606 -4.69 -6.62 27.00
C LEU A 606 -4.20 -5.48 27.89
N SER A 607 -4.21 -5.66 29.22
CA SER A 607 -3.70 -4.72 30.22
C SER A 607 -2.25 -4.98 30.64
N SER A 608 -1.67 -6.15 30.32
CA SER A 608 -0.36 -6.53 30.80
C SER A 608 0.79 -5.75 30.12
N HIS A 609 1.86 -5.54 30.88
CA HIS A 609 3.12 -4.96 30.43
C HIS A 609 3.87 -5.81 29.38
N ARG A 610 3.31 -6.94 28.98
CA ARG A 610 3.91 -7.86 27.97
C ARG A 610 3.73 -7.37 26.55
N LEU A 611 2.85 -6.38 26.31
CA LEU A 611 2.86 -5.61 25.07
C LEU A 611 4.14 -4.76 25.03
N ARG A 612 4.78 -4.65 23.87
CA ARG A 612 6.06 -3.93 23.69
C ARG A 612 6.02 -2.46 24.14
N CYS A 613 4.83 -1.92 24.29
CA CYS A 613 4.59 -0.54 24.65
C CYS A 613 3.20 -0.44 25.28
N TYR A 614 3.10 0.21 26.41
CA TYR A 614 1.83 0.49 27.06
C TYR A 614 1.77 1.95 27.52
N LEU A 615 0.54 2.44 27.75
CA LEU A 615 0.30 3.79 28.24
C LEU A 615 0.47 3.84 29.76
N ASP A 616 1.21 4.83 30.25
CA ASP A 616 1.32 5.12 31.69
C ASP A 616 0.13 5.99 32.11
N ILE A 617 -0.66 5.52 33.08
CA ILE A 617 -1.90 6.19 33.52
C ILE A 617 -1.68 7.61 34.05
N ASN A 618 -0.59 7.85 34.78
CA ASN A 618 -0.30 9.17 35.33
C ASN A 618 0.09 10.16 34.25
N ARG A 619 0.90 9.72 33.29
CA ARG A 619 1.26 10.51 32.13
C ARG A 619 0.07 10.79 31.22
N VAL A 620 -0.82 9.80 31.04
CA VAL A 620 -2.07 9.97 30.29
C VAL A 620 -2.96 11.02 30.94
N LYS A 621 -3.15 10.95 32.25
CA LYS A 621 -3.96 11.95 32.99
C LYS A 621 -3.35 13.35 32.90
N ALA A 622 -2.04 13.47 33.08
CA ALA A 622 -1.32 14.74 32.90
C ALA A 622 -1.50 15.31 31.50
N TYR A 623 -1.31 14.48 30.46
CA TYR A 623 -1.45 14.92 29.09
C TYR A 623 -2.90 15.27 28.70
N LEU A 624 -3.88 14.55 29.23
CA LEU A 624 -5.30 14.92 29.10
C LEU A 624 -5.60 16.30 29.69
N ALA A 625 -5.02 16.61 30.86
CA ALA A 625 -5.15 17.94 31.46
C ALA A 625 -4.53 19.02 30.55
N GLU A 626 -3.36 18.77 29.98
CA GLU A 626 -2.72 19.68 28.99
C GLU A 626 -3.61 19.90 27.75
N ILE A 627 -4.17 18.82 27.19
CA ILE A 627 -5.11 18.91 26.05
C ILE A 627 -6.33 19.75 26.41
N ASN A 628 -6.95 19.50 27.58
CA ASN A 628 -8.12 20.25 28.00
C ASN A 628 -7.81 21.74 28.19
N ALA A 629 -6.70 22.08 28.85
CA ALA A 629 -6.27 23.46 29.01
C ALA A 629 -5.98 24.15 27.70
N MET A 630 -5.36 23.44 26.74
CA MET A 630 -5.12 23.94 25.39
C MET A 630 -6.43 24.22 24.64
N LEU A 631 -7.41 23.31 24.74
CA LEU A 631 -8.71 23.47 24.09
C LEU A 631 -9.50 24.62 24.70
N GLU A 632 -9.49 24.78 26.01
CA GLU A 632 -10.12 25.91 26.71
C GLU A 632 -9.50 27.24 26.23
N ASN A 633 -8.19 27.34 26.21
CA ASN A 633 -7.50 28.55 25.77
C ASN A 633 -7.71 28.89 24.28
N SER A 634 -7.88 27.87 23.42
CA SER A 634 -8.09 28.07 22.00
C SER A 634 -9.51 28.51 21.62
N TYR A 635 -10.49 28.34 22.51
CA TYR A 635 -11.89 28.69 22.28
C TYR A 635 -12.41 29.84 23.14
N THR A 636 -11.60 30.41 24.03
CA THR A 636 -12.00 31.61 24.77
C THR A 636 -11.87 32.84 23.88
N SER A 637 -12.88 33.70 23.92
CA SER A 637 -12.87 34.99 23.24
C SER A 637 -11.68 35.89 23.61
N GLU A 638 -11.12 35.71 24.83
CA GLU A 638 -9.90 36.39 25.29
C GLU A 638 -8.65 35.90 24.53
N GLY A 639 -8.57 34.59 24.20
CA GLY A 639 -7.47 34.04 23.40
C GLY A 639 -7.50 34.46 21.94
N LEU A 640 -8.69 34.75 21.40
CA LEU A 640 -8.88 35.19 20.00
C LEU A 640 -8.83 36.74 19.84
N LEU A 641 -9.17 37.47 20.88
CA LEU A 641 -9.26 38.91 20.87
C LEU A 641 -8.18 39.64 21.67
N GLY A 642 -7.40 38.87 22.44
CA GLY A 642 -6.34 39.39 23.32
C GLY A 642 -5.13 39.94 22.57
N GLY A 643 -5.33 40.88 21.70
CA GLY A 643 -4.31 41.53 20.88
C GLY A 643 -4.88 42.48 19.84
N LEU A 644 -6.21 42.53 19.73
CA LEU A 644 -6.93 43.53 18.96
C LEU A 644 -7.29 44.73 19.86
#